data_edbecd9fbccc38ffb7843293f70ceef4
#
_entry.id   edbecd9fbccc38ffb7843293f70ceef4
#
_cell.length_a   1.000
_cell.length_b   1.000
_cell.length_c   1.000
_cell.angle_alpha   90.00
_cell.angle_beta   90.00
_cell.angle_gamma   90.00
#
_symmetry.space_group_name_H-M   'P 1'
#
loop_
_entity.id
_entity.type
_entity.pdbx_description
1 polymer ?
#
loop_
_entity_poly.entity_id
_entity_poly.type
_entity_poly.pdbx_seq_one_letter_code
_entity_poly.pdbx_strand_id
1 'polypeptide(L)'
;MILLFNSEMERKKMEFIQNLSDKTKKIAAGVIIGLIVLFVGVKIFSNPDSEKTSAHASDKDIDYKLADNIQDGVILHCFNWKYNDIKAELKNIAAAGFTSVQTSPAQIPVNSGLWYYLYQPMGFNIGTNDLGTKGELKELCDEAEKYGIKVIVDVVANHLADDPNIQSDLKESEYWHTMGEIVNRSDRYQVTHCSILMPDLNHENAYVQQVISNYITELKNIGVDGIRWDSAKHISLPSEGTTFWTAVASQGLYHYGDMANGPDDRETGNEDLMIEYTNYISVTDGTYGQYLRESLADGTVPVDFGNWSTRGVEKNKLVYWSENHDSWSNNQDFGFSNCMSQNTIDRAYAIAASQSGATALYFSRPQSSVKENIFAGRKGSTHFTSAEVSAVNHFHNDMIGQKDAYATENNCAVVGRELGAVIVAGSGGDFQVKVPNPDGLTRPGRYKDAITGATWIVTDTTISGTIGDTGIAVIYGESVAPTTSGTQNEGDGSTDSNKAVVTEGTIYYNNTENWANVYAYYWSSQSEQLSVWPGVQMKKVEGNVYSIDLPAGSEYIIFNDGNALKTKDVSLAGAGKIYNNGKWSDYKKTDTQTTPEETTPTEPIPTTGAVFFKNSEKWSNVKAYYWSMADQKMCAWPGEDMILVDGDIYGIILPEGTEYIIFNNGDAAQTIDISLAGANKLYADEKWSDYSGTIADKKPDTSDSSVNYEGNVFFKNTMNWKEVYIYYWSTIDPKMTTWPGEKMNSLGDDIYGFTLPEGVESVIFTDGDGTQTDDLAYPGSNVICVGEKWVEMGSADLDQPEQPKEKQYVYFKNTGKWKKVCAYYWNDDNTKMTKWPGVEMEKVDGDVYRIEIPDDAKYIIFNNTVGDQSKDIPLEGLNKIFDGKSWSEYK
;
A
#
# COMPACT_ATOMS: atom_id res chain seq x y z
N MET A 1 29.67 -0.04 39.52
CA MET A 1 28.24 0.02 39.97
C MET A 1 27.39 -1.12 39.40
N ILE A 2 27.55 -1.53 38.17
CA ILE A 2 26.81 -2.66 37.55
C ILE A 2 27.16 -4.03 38.13
N LEU A 3 28.39 -4.28 38.51
CA LEU A 3 28.83 -5.54 39.20
C LEU A 3 28.29 -5.69 40.63
N LEU A 4 27.98 -4.60 41.33
CA LEU A 4 27.35 -4.65 42.65
C LEU A 4 25.83 -4.90 42.58
N PHE A 5 25.18 -4.46 41.50
CA PHE A 5 23.73 -4.66 41.28
C PHE A 5 23.41 -6.15 40.95
N ASN A 6 24.24 -6.79 40.13
CA ASN A 6 24.07 -8.23 39.83
C ASN A 6 24.27 -9.16 41.02
N SER A 7 25.21 -8.82 41.92
CA SER A 7 25.44 -9.63 43.13
C SER A 7 24.28 -9.55 44.13
N GLU A 8 23.62 -8.41 44.23
CA GLU A 8 22.50 -8.20 45.13
C GLU A 8 21.20 -8.81 44.59
N MET A 9 21.01 -8.86 43.29
CA MET A 9 19.87 -9.49 42.64
C MET A 9 19.97 -11.03 42.70
N GLU A 10 21.17 -11.60 42.54
CA GLU A 10 21.41 -13.04 42.75
C GLU A 10 21.26 -13.45 44.19
N ARG A 11 21.69 -12.59 45.13
CA ARG A 11 21.48 -12.83 46.56
C ARG A 11 19.99 -12.83 46.94
N LYS A 12 19.20 -11.89 46.43
CA LYS A 12 17.74 -11.85 46.64
C LYS A 12 17.03 -13.04 46.01
N LYS A 13 17.47 -13.52 44.87
CA LYS A 13 16.96 -14.76 44.25
C LYS A 13 17.25 -15.98 45.11
N MET A 14 18.43 -16.11 45.67
CA MET A 14 18.80 -17.20 46.56
C MET A 14 18.01 -17.17 47.90
N GLU A 15 17.80 -16.00 48.48
CA GLU A 15 16.97 -15.82 49.70
C GLU A 15 15.49 -16.15 49.40
N PHE A 16 14.97 -15.83 48.24
CA PHE A 16 13.61 -16.20 47.82
C PHE A 16 13.45 -17.71 47.68
N ILE A 17 14.44 -18.39 47.08
CA ILE A 17 14.44 -19.87 46.93
C ILE A 17 14.56 -20.57 48.28
N GLN A 18 15.34 -20.04 49.23
CA GLN A 18 15.46 -20.58 50.58
C GLN A 18 14.19 -20.49 51.42
N ASN A 19 13.35 -19.50 51.15
CA ASN A 19 12.11 -19.24 51.91
C ASN A 19 10.86 -19.95 51.33
N LEU A 20 11.01 -20.75 50.26
CA LEU A 20 9.92 -21.55 49.69
C LEU A 20 9.66 -22.78 50.60
N SER A 21 8.38 -23.14 50.80
CA SER A 21 8.00 -24.33 51.56
C SER A 21 8.57 -25.63 50.94
N ASP A 22 8.86 -26.64 51.71
CA ASP A 22 9.39 -27.92 51.23
C ASP A 22 8.52 -28.61 50.17
N LYS A 23 7.22 -28.32 50.18
CA LYS A 23 6.28 -28.80 49.17
C LYS A 23 6.46 -28.10 47.82
N THR A 24 6.74 -26.78 47.83
CA THR A 24 7.00 -25.96 46.62
C THR A 24 8.36 -26.28 46.04
N LYS A 25 9.38 -26.56 46.87
CA LYS A 25 10.70 -27.02 46.41
C LYS A 25 10.64 -28.37 45.71
N LYS A 26 9.80 -29.28 46.17
CA LYS A 26 9.58 -30.58 45.53
C LYS A 26 8.84 -30.46 44.18
N ILE A 27 7.91 -29.53 44.05
CA ILE A 27 7.22 -29.25 42.77
C ILE A 27 8.18 -28.61 41.79
N ALA A 28 8.98 -27.62 42.21
CA ALA A 28 9.99 -26.99 41.35
C ALA A 28 11.07 -27.98 40.88
N ALA A 29 11.53 -28.88 41.78
CA ALA A 29 12.47 -29.93 41.39
C ALA A 29 11.84 -30.97 40.43
N GLY A 30 10.55 -31.32 40.64
CA GLY A 30 9.83 -32.21 39.76
C GLY A 30 9.66 -31.68 38.34
N VAL A 31 9.40 -30.35 38.18
CA VAL A 31 9.27 -29.67 36.86
C VAL A 31 10.63 -29.61 36.15
N ILE A 32 11.72 -29.33 36.89
CA ILE A 32 13.07 -29.30 36.32
C ILE A 32 13.52 -30.69 35.89
N ILE A 33 13.24 -31.74 36.68
CA ILE A 33 13.55 -33.13 36.32
C ILE A 33 12.67 -33.60 35.15
N GLY A 34 11.41 -33.19 35.09
CA GLY A 34 10.51 -33.45 33.95
C GLY A 34 11.01 -32.86 32.65
N LEU A 35 11.49 -31.60 32.67
CA LEU A 35 12.08 -30.94 31.53
C LEU A 35 13.42 -31.55 31.08
N ILE A 36 14.26 -32.00 32.05
CA ILE A 36 15.52 -32.67 31.73
C ILE A 36 15.26 -34.08 31.18
N VAL A 37 14.28 -34.82 31.67
CA VAL A 37 13.91 -36.14 31.11
C VAL A 37 13.29 -36.00 29.72
N LEU A 38 12.55 -34.90 29.40
CA LEU A 38 12.08 -34.62 28.05
C LEU A 38 13.25 -34.29 27.11
N PHE A 39 14.25 -33.53 27.57
CA PHE A 39 15.43 -33.18 26.76
C PHE A 39 16.44 -34.35 26.59
N VAL A 40 16.53 -35.28 27.53
CA VAL A 40 17.39 -36.44 27.43
C VAL A 40 16.70 -37.62 26.76
N GLY A 41 15.35 -37.74 26.87
CA GLY A 41 14.56 -38.79 26.20
C GLY A 41 14.53 -38.63 24.69
N VAL A 42 14.69 -37.39 24.15
CA VAL A 42 14.78 -37.14 22.71
C VAL A 42 16.18 -37.50 22.13
N LYS A 43 17.20 -37.65 22.98
CA LYS A 43 18.59 -38.00 22.52
C LYS A 43 18.94 -39.47 22.60
N ILE A 44 18.11 -40.36 23.15
CA ILE A 44 18.45 -41.81 23.38
C ILE A 44 17.71 -42.74 22.40
N PHE A 45 16.85 -42.28 21.57
CA PHE A 45 16.18 -43.08 20.55
C PHE A 45 16.44 -42.64 19.11
N SER A 46 17.66 -42.31 18.77
CA SER A 46 18.11 -42.19 17.38
C SER A 46 19.18 -43.27 17.11
N ASN A 47 18.76 -44.31 16.45
CA ASN A 47 19.63 -45.39 15.95
C ASN A 47 20.22 -44.90 14.60
N PRO A 48 21.55 -45.00 14.37
CA PRO A 48 22.16 -44.42 13.16
C PRO A 48 22.31 -45.48 12.05
N ASP A 49 21.22 -45.91 11.46
CA ASP A 49 21.26 -46.65 10.20
C ASP A 49 19.87 -46.91 9.62
N SER A 50 19.27 -45.86 9.09
CA SER A 50 18.31 -45.91 7.98
C SER A 50 17.60 -44.53 7.82
N GLU A 51 18.23 -43.63 7.16
CA GLU A 51 17.50 -42.46 6.65
C GLU A 51 18.14 -41.92 5.39
N LYS A 52 17.57 -42.31 4.28
CA LYS A 52 17.39 -41.42 3.15
C LYS A 52 15.92 -41.04 3.20
N THR A 53 15.57 -40.13 4.04
CA THR A 53 14.27 -39.42 4.02
C THR A 53 14.50 -37.99 3.56
N SER A 54 13.69 -37.62 2.57
CA SER A 54 13.49 -36.29 1.99
C SER A 54 13.88 -35.17 2.95
N ALA A 55 15.01 -34.53 2.68
CA ALA A 55 15.26 -33.19 3.16
C ALA A 55 14.16 -32.29 2.64
N HIS A 56 13.46 -31.55 3.51
CA HIS A 56 12.88 -30.30 3.10
C HIS A 56 14.01 -29.51 2.45
N ALA A 57 13.80 -29.08 1.20
CA ALA A 57 14.68 -28.10 0.59
C ALA A 57 14.79 -26.95 1.59
N SER A 58 15.99 -26.67 2.06
CA SER A 58 16.23 -25.50 2.89
C SER A 58 15.94 -24.29 2.01
N ASP A 59 15.36 -23.21 2.55
CA ASP A 59 15.13 -21.95 1.79
C ASP A 59 16.43 -21.41 1.11
N LYS A 60 17.57 -22.01 1.39
CA LYS A 60 18.89 -21.72 0.77
C LYS A 60 19.08 -22.24 -0.66
N ASP A 61 18.16 -23.05 -1.18
CA ASP A 61 18.29 -23.67 -2.50
C ASP A 61 17.40 -23.02 -3.56
N ILE A 62 16.69 -21.92 -3.22
CA ILE A 62 15.87 -21.16 -4.16
C ILE A 62 16.74 -20.07 -4.78
N ASP A 63 17.02 -20.18 -6.08
CA ASP A 63 17.63 -19.11 -6.86
C ASP A 63 16.53 -18.14 -7.31
N TYR A 64 16.49 -16.96 -6.69
CA TYR A 64 15.53 -15.89 -7.01
C TYR A 64 15.92 -15.10 -8.27
N LYS A 65 17.09 -15.41 -8.89
CA LYS A 65 17.65 -14.72 -10.05
C LYS A 65 17.77 -13.21 -9.86
N LEU A 66 18.21 -12.80 -8.70
CA LEU A 66 18.43 -11.41 -8.37
C LEU A 66 19.72 -10.89 -9.00
N ALA A 67 19.76 -9.61 -9.36
CA ALA A 67 21.00 -8.98 -9.82
C ALA A 67 22.09 -9.03 -8.74
N ASP A 68 23.33 -9.32 -9.12
CA ASP A 68 24.46 -9.43 -8.21
C ASP A 68 24.87 -8.06 -7.61
N ASN A 69 24.68 -6.99 -8.38
CA ASN A 69 25.08 -5.64 -8.02
C ASN A 69 23.86 -4.77 -7.73
N ILE A 70 23.96 -3.89 -6.73
CA ILE A 70 22.90 -2.90 -6.42
C ILE A 70 22.60 -2.04 -7.64
N GLN A 71 23.64 -1.61 -8.36
CA GLN A 71 23.54 -0.72 -9.51
C GLN A 71 22.71 -1.29 -10.67
N ASP A 72 22.70 -2.61 -10.84
CA ASP A 72 21.97 -3.30 -11.90
C ASP A 72 20.58 -3.78 -11.44
N GLY A 73 20.17 -3.45 -10.21
CA GLY A 73 19.00 -4.05 -9.58
C GLY A 73 17.90 -3.07 -9.18
N VAL A 74 17.03 -3.57 -8.34
CA VAL A 74 15.86 -2.84 -7.82
C VAL A 74 15.90 -2.78 -6.28
N ILE A 75 15.64 -1.59 -5.73
CA ILE A 75 15.71 -1.27 -4.31
C ILE A 75 14.31 -1.19 -3.74
N LEU A 76 14.02 -1.89 -2.65
CA LEU A 76 12.85 -1.64 -1.81
C LEU A 76 13.21 -0.65 -0.72
N HIS A 77 12.62 0.55 -0.74
CA HIS A 77 12.77 1.51 0.36
C HIS A 77 11.81 1.15 1.49
N CYS A 78 12.35 0.49 2.53
CA CYS A 78 11.66 0.10 3.75
C CYS A 78 11.59 1.28 4.74
N PHE A 79 10.92 2.35 4.32
CA PHE A 79 10.86 3.60 5.06
C PHE A 79 10.30 3.42 6.47
N ASN A 80 11.09 3.77 7.49
CA ASN A 80 10.76 3.66 8.92
C ASN A 80 10.56 2.25 9.48
N TRP A 81 10.78 1.20 8.72
CA TRP A 81 10.59 -0.15 9.23
C TRP A 81 11.66 -0.49 10.28
N LYS A 82 11.28 -1.28 11.28
CA LYS A 82 12.28 -1.91 12.16
C LYS A 82 13.15 -2.89 11.37
N TYR A 83 14.40 -3.01 11.76
CA TYR A 83 15.32 -3.99 11.15
C TYR A 83 14.78 -5.43 11.23
N ASN A 84 14.11 -5.77 12.33
CA ASN A 84 13.48 -7.08 12.50
C ASN A 84 12.24 -7.26 11.60
N ASP A 85 11.51 -6.21 11.26
CA ASP A 85 10.37 -6.28 10.33
C ASP A 85 10.87 -6.51 8.90
N ILE A 86 11.96 -5.83 8.50
CA ILE A 86 12.61 -6.06 7.19
C ILE A 86 13.14 -7.48 7.12
N LYS A 87 13.84 -7.94 8.17
CA LYS A 87 14.40 -9.30 8.27
C LYS A 87 13.31 -10.37 8.11
N ALA A 88 12.13 -10.15 8.69
CA ALA A 88 11.00 -11.08 8.58
C ALA A 88 10.41 -11.16 7.15
N GLU A 89 10.58 -10.11 6.34
CA GLU A 89 10.05 -10.03 4.97
C GLU A 89 11.07 -10.42 3.88
N LEU A 90 12.33 -10.69 4.20
CA LEU A 90 13.39 -10.92 3.20
C LEU A 90 13.03 -11.97 2.16
N LYS A 91 12.36 -13.05 2.57
CA LYS A 91 11.88 -14.08 1.66
C LYS A 91 10.87 -13.54 0.64
N ASN A 92 9.90 -12.73 1.09
CA ASN A 92 8.88 -12.13 0.23
C ASN A 92 9.50 -11.04 -0.66
N ILE A 93 10.48 -10.30 -0.13
CA ILE A 93 11.23 -9.28 -0.87
C ILE A 93 12.03 -9.92 -2.00
N ALA A 94 12.76 -11.01 -1.74
CA ALA A 94 13.49 -11.77 -2.76
C ALA A 94 12.53 -12.37 -3.80
N ALA A 95 11.41 -12.97 -3.34
CA ALA A 95 10.40 -13.56 -4.22
C ALA A 95 9.72 -12.51 -5.13
N ALA A 96 9.63 -11.26 -4.70
CA ALA A 96 9.15 -10.14 -5.51
C ALA A 96 10.24 -9.51 -6.40
N GLY A 97 11.43 -10.11 -6.47
CA GLY A 97 12.52 -9.72 -7.36
C GLY A 97 13.34 -8.51 -6.91
N PHE A 98 13.18 -8.03 -5.67
CA PHE A 98 14.02 -6.96 -5.14
C PHE A 98 15.43 -7.46 -4.81
N THR A 99 16.44 -6.72 -5.26
CA THR A 99 17.84 -7.04 -5.08
C THR A 99 18.45 -6.36 -3.86
N SER A 100 17.79 -5.32 -3.38
CA SER A 100 18.27 -4.54 -2.24
C SER A 100 17.12 -4.01 -1.40
N VAL A 101 17.41 -3.79 -0.12
CA VAL A 101 16.55 -3.03 0.80
C VAL A 101 17.27 -1.79 1.26
N GLN A 102 16.55 -0.67 1.36
CA GLN A 102 17.04 0.57 1.95
C GLN A 102 16.35 0.81 3.28
N THR A 103 17.13 1.03 4.34
CA THR A 103 16.62 1.43 5.66
C THR A 103 16.66 2.94 5.81
N SER A 104 15.86 3.51 6.70
CA SER A 104 16.04 4.88 7.19
C SER A 104 17.31 5.00 8.06
N PRO A 105 17.74 6.24 8.46
CA PRO A 105 19.02 6.46 9.12
C PRO A 105 19.24 5.63 10.40
N ALA A 106 20.46 5.05 10.53
CA ALA A 106 20.86 4.27 11.70
C ALA A 106 21.52 5.11 12.80
N GLN A 107 21.67 6.40 12.58
CA GLN A 107 22.25 7.38 13.52
C GLN A 107 21.31 7.54 14.73
N ILE A 108 21.86 8.02 15.85
CA ILE A 108 21.06 8.38 17.04
C ILE A 108 20.33 9.70 16.74
N PRO A 109 19.00 9.72 16.73
CA PRO A 109 18.23 10.92 16.47
C PRO A 109 18.11 11.82 17.72
N VAL A 110 17.77 13.09 17.51
CA VAL A 110 17.54 14.05 18.61
C VAL A 110 16.34 13.66 19.48
N ASN A 111 15.36 12.98 18.91
CA ASN A 111 14.15 12.51 19.60
C ASN A 111 13.67 11.20 18.99
N SER A 112 12.64 10.59 19.57
CA SER A 112 12.02 9.34 19.11
C SER A 112 10.56 9.55 18.70
N GLY A 113 10.02 8.57 18.02
CA GLY A 113 8.59 8.47 17.69
C GLY A 113 8.27 8.91 16.28
N LEU A 114 8.54 10.15 15.87
CA LEU A 114 8.21 10.64 14.54
C LEU A 114 9.35 10.43 13.54
N TRP A 115 8.99 10.10 12.31
CA TRP A 115 9.94 9.73 11.26
C TRP A 115 11.03 10.77 10.99
N TYR A 116 10.68 12.06 10.99
CA TYR A 116 11.62 13.14 10.67
C TYR A 116 12.70 13.38 11.74
N TYR A 117 12.55 12.81 12.95
CA TYR A 117 13.64 12.84 13.91
C TYR A 117 14.83 11.97 13.50
N LEU A 118 14.59 10.91 12.70
CA LEU A 118 15.68 10.10 12.13
C LEU A 118 16.60 10.93 11.21
N TYR A 119 16.07 12.01 10.62
CA TYR A 119 16.80 12.96 9.80
C TYR A 119 17.37 14.17 10.59
N GLN A 120 17.38 14.08 11.91
CA GLN A 120 17.97 15.04 12.84
C GLN A 120 18.96 14.32 13.76
N PRO A 121 20.11 13.84 13.22
CA PRO A 121 21.03 13.01 13.98
C PRO A 121 21.84 13.83 14.98
N MET A 122 22.18 13.19 16.10
CA MET A 122 23.02 13.74 17.16
C MET A 122 24.53 13.55 16.89
N GLY A 123 24.90 12.82 15.83
CA GLY A 123 26.27 12.51 15.47
C GLY A 123 26.40 11.30 14.56
N PHE A 124 27.61 10.80 14.41
CA PHE A 124 27.98 9.70 13.53
C PHE A 124 28.29 8.42 14.32
N ASN A 125 27.25 7.82 14.90
CA ASN A 125 27.31 6.56 15.62
C ASN A 125 26.10 5.72 15.30
N ILE A 126 26.30 4.42 15.04
CA ILE A 126 25.17 3.48 14.97
C ILE A 126 24.66 3.28 16.40
N GLY A 127 23.48 3.80 16.66
CA GLY A 127 22.85 3.76 17.97
C GLY A 127 21.68 2.81 18.09
N THR A 128 21.00 2.93 19.23
CA THR A 128 19.65 2.40 19.39
C THR A 128 18.68 3.53 19.07
N ASN A 129 17.80 3.33 18.11
CA ASN A 129 16.72 4.23 17.73
C ASN A 129 15.41 3.43 17.54
N ASP A 130 14.37 4.07 17.02
CA ASP A 130 13.06 3.43 16.83
C ASP A 130 13.10 2.26 15.82
N LEU A 131 14.12 2.18 14.95
CA LEU A 131 14.28 1.10 13.99
C LEU A 131 14.90 -0.15 14.62
N GLY A 132 15.65 0.02 15.71
CA GLY A 132 16.32 -1.07 16.41
C GLY A 132 17.72 -0.72 16.89
N THR A 133 18.50 -1.74 17.18
CA THR A 133 19.88 -1.68 17.68
C THR A 133 20.88 -1.97 16.56
N LYS A 134 22.15 -1.58 16.77
CA LYS A 134 23.27 -2.00 15.91
C LYS A 134 23.33 -3.52 15.70
N GLY A 135 23.04 -4.29 16.75
CA GLY A 135 23.02 -5.76 16.68
C GLY A 135 21.92 -6.27 15.73
N GLU A 136 20.72 -5.69 15.78
CA GLU A 136 19.61 -6.04 14.92
C GLU A 136 19.86 -5.62 13.45
N LEU A 137 20.53 -4.48 13.22
CA LEU A 137 20.96 -4.09 11.86
C LEU A 137 21.98 -5.09 11.30
N LYS A 138 22.96 -5.52 12.13
CA LYS A 138 23.90 -6.56 11.71
C LYS A 138 23.18 -7.88 11.39
N GLU A 139 22.24 -8.30 12.22
CA GLU A 139 21.45 -9.52 11.97
C GLU A 139 20.61 -9.41 10.68
N LEU A 140 20.13 -8.21 10.35
CA LEU A 140 19.46 -7.96 9.08
C LEU A 140 20.43 -8.18 7.90
N CYS A 141 21.64 -7.62 7.96
CA CYS A 141 22.67 -7.81 6.92
C CYS A 141 23.03 -9.30 6.76
N ASP A 142 23.32 -9.99 7.88
CA ASP A 142 23.67 -11.42 7.87
C ASP A 142 22.54 -12.32 7.32
N GLU A 143 21.28 -11.92 7.51
CA GLU A 143 20.13 -12.67 6.97
C GLU A 143 19.87 -12.33 5.51
N ALA A 144 19.97 -11.04 5.11
CA ALA A 144 19.77 -10.58 3.74
C ALA A 144 20.74 -11.26 2.76
N GLU A 145 22.01 -11.45 3.16
CA GLU A 145 23.02 -12.14 2.36
C GLU A 145 22.57 -13.56 1.93
N LYS A 146 21.80 -14.26 2.78
CA LYS A 146 21.31 -15.62 2.47
C LYS A 146 20.29 -15.66 1.33
N TYR A 147 19.62 -14.55 1.07
CA TYR A 147 18.67 -14.37 -0.02
C TYR A 147 19.27 -13.66 -1.23
N GLY A 148 20.55 -13.26 -1.18
CA GLY A 148 21.19 -12.45 -2.21
C GLY A 148 20.79 -10.96 -2.18
N ILE A 149 20.09 -10.53 -1.13
CA ILE A 149 19.62 -9.15 -0.95
C ILE A 149 20.74 -8.30 -0.34
N LYS A 150 20.93 -7.09 -0.86
CA LYS A 150 21.87 -6.10 -0.36
C LYS A 150 21.18 -5.14 0.61
N VAL A 151 21.92 -4.65 1.61
CA VAL A 151 21.40 -3.69 2.59
C VAL A 151 22.02 -2.31 2.37
N ILE A 152 21.17 -1.32 2.10
CA ILE A 152 21.53 0.08 1.95
C ILE A 152 21.06 0.82 3.20
N VAL A 153 21.91 1.65 3.78
CA VAL A 153 21.55 2.51 4.92
C VAL A 153 21.54 3.96 4.47
N ASP A 154 20.47 4.67 4.84
CA ASP A 154 20.39 6.12 4.68
C ASP A 154 21.32 6.83 5.66
N VAL A 155 22.06 7.83 5.21
CA VAL A 155 23.06 8.56 6.01
C VAL A 155 22.85 10.04 5.86
N VAL A 156 22.51 10.69 6.96
CA VAL A 156 22.44 12.14 7.06
C VAL A 156 23.84 12.66 7.39
N ALA A 157 24.50 13.23 6.39
CA ALA A 157 25.87 13.73 6.50
C ALA A 157 25.98 15.25 6.33
N ASN A 158 24.97 15.89 5.75
CA ASN A 158 24.99 17.34 5.52
C ASN A 158 24.91 18.15 6.83
N HIS A 159 24.14 17.67 7.79
CA HIS A 159 23.82 18.43 9.00
C HIS A 159 23.68 17.53 10.22
N LEU A 160 23.67 18.12 11.42
CA LEU A 160 23.22 17.47 12.65
C LEU A 160 22.05 18.25 13.25
N ALA A 161 21.42 17.65 14.27
CA ALA A 161 20.37 18.30 15.03
C ALA A 161 20.86 19.62 15.67
N ASP A 162 19.98 20.61 15.76
CA ASP A 162 20.23 21.84 16.55
C ASP A 162 20.03 21.55 18.05
N ASP A 163 20.96 20.83 18.65
CA ASP A 163 20.93 20.42 20.06
C ASP A 163 22.32 20.57 20.70
N PRO A 164 22.44 21.13 21.91
CA PRO A 164 23.73 21.31 22.60
C PRO A 164 24.41 19.98 22.98
N ASN A 165 23.69 18.84 22.92
CA ASN A 165 24.21 17.53 23.27
C ASN A 165 24.65 16.69 22.07
N ILE A 166 24.80 17.29 20.89
CA ILE A 166 25.40 16.61 19.74
C ILE A 166 26.74 15.98 20.09
N GLN A 167 27.24 15.12 19.25
CA GLN A 167 28.53 14.43 19.38
C GLN A 167 29.63 15.41 19.86
N SER A 168 30.29 15.07 20.97
CA SER A 168 31.09 16.02 21.73
C SER A 168 32.32 16.54 21.01
N ASP A 169 32.89 15.79 20.09
CA ASP A 169 34.07 16.11 19.29
C ASP A 169 33.75 16.85 18.00
N LEU A 170 32.47 17.17 17.75
CA LEU A 170 31.99 18.00 16.65
C LEU A 170 31.49 19.39 17.13
N LYS A 171 31.81 19.80 18.36
CA LYS A 171 31.31 21.08 18.95
C LYS A 171 32.14 22.32 18.62
N GLU A 172 33.32 22.16 18.08
CA GLU A 172 34.15 23.30 17.73
C GLU A 172 33.58 24.03 16.51
N SER A 173 33.64 25.36 16.53
CA SER A 173 33.04 26.22 15.50
C SER A 173 33.63 26.03 14.10
N GLU A 174 34.85 25.51 13.96
CA GLU A 174 35.50 25.22 12.68
C GLU A 174 34.92 24.02 11.94
N TYR A 175 34.08 23.22 12.62
CA TYR A 175 33.39 22.07 12.04
C TYR A 175 32.04 22.43 11.40
N TRP A 176 31.67 23.70 11.41
CA TRP A 176 30.38 24.20 10.97
C TRP A 176 30.50 25.34 9.99
N HIS A 177 29.61 25.36 8.99
CA HIS A 177 29.35 26.57 8.23
C HIS A 177 28.46 27.51 9.05
N THR A 178 28.74 28.82 9.01
CA THR A 178 28.08 29.81 9.86
C THR A 178 27.32 30.88 9.06
N MET A 179 26.96 30.59 7.81
CA MET A 179 26.34 31.55 6.90
C MET A 179 24.84 31.77 7.08
N GLY A 180 24.21 31.02 8.00
CA GLY A 180 22.75 31.04 8.20
C GLY A 180 21.98 30.22 7.18
N GLU A 181 20.68 30.48 7.06
CA GLU A 181 19.78 29.76 6.17
C GLU A 181 19.99 30.08 4.68
N ILE A 182 19.70 29.13 3.79
CA ILE A 182 19.69 29.34 2.34
C ILE A 182 18.59 30.36 1.99
N VAL A 183 18.96 31.50 1.41
CA VAL A 183 17.99 32.51 0.93
C VAL A 183 17.85 32.51 -0.59
N ASN A 184 18.82 31.96 -1.30
CA ASN A 184 18.80 31.82 -2.76
C ASN A 184 19.22 30.40 -3.17
N ARG A 185 18.27 29.56 -3.55
CA ARG A 185 18.51 28.16 -3.95
C ARG A 185 19.19 28.00 -5.31
N SER A 186 19.26 29.09 -6.13
CA SER A 186 20.01 29.13 -7.37
C SER A 186 21.50 29.53 -7.16
N ASP A 187 21.88 29.92 -5.97
CA ASP A 187 23.24 30.20 -5.58
C ASP A 187 23.92 28.96 -5.02
N ARG A 188 24.73 28.31 -5.84
CA ARG A 188 25.39 27.05 -5.48
C ARG A 188 26.22 27.14 -4.20
N TYR A 189 26.87 28.29 -3.96
CA TYR A 189 27.64 28.48 -2.75
C TYR A 189 26.76 28.50 -1.49
N GLN A 190 25.57 29.13 -1.58
CA GLN A 190 24.61 29.05 -0.47
C GLN A 190 24.05 27.62 -0.30
N VAL A 191 23.78 26.92 -1.41
CA VAL A 191 23.29 25.55 -1.36
C VAL A 191 24.23 24.63 -0.60
N THR A 192 25.55 24.87 -0.65
CA THR A 192 26.58 24.01 -0.05
C THR A 192 27.19 24.54 1.24
N HIS A 193 26.87 25.79 1.67
CA HIS A 193 27.47 26.40 2.85
C HIS A 193 26.46 27.05 3.79
N CYS A 194 25.18 26.97 3.49
CA CYS A 194 24.13 27.51 4.33
C CYS A 194 23.20 26.39 4.84
N SER A 195 22.65 26.63 6.01
CA SER A 195 21.73 25.69 6.69
C SER A 195 20.47 25.40 5.89
N ILE A 196 20.03 24.14 5.93
CA ILE A 196 18.71 23.69 5.50
C ILE A 196 17.91 23.31 6.76
N LEU A 197 17.41 24.29 7.51
CA LEU A 197 16.66 24.09 8.75
C LEU A 197 17.51 23.55 9.92
N MET A 198 18.66 22.92 9.66
CA MET A 198 19.58 22.33 10.66
C MET A 198 20.98 22.88 10.46
N PRO A 199 21.82 22.94 11.53
CA PRO A 199 23.21 23.38 11.43
C PRO A 199 24.00 22.57 10.40
N ASP A 200 24.63 23.26 9.49
CA ASP A 200 25.33 22.71 8.33
C ASP A 200 26.79 22.38 8.69
N LEU A 201 27.24 21.17 8.35
CA LEU A 201 28.61 20.72 8.62
C LEU A 201 29.60 21.26 7.59
N ASN A 202 30.79 21.65 8.05
CA ASN A 202 31.90 22.05 7.19
C ASN A 202 32.57 20.82 6.56
N HIS A 203 32.12 20.43 5.35
CA HIS A 203 32.59 19.25 4.62
C HIS A 203 34.02 19.44 4.07
N GLU A 204 34.55 20.65 4.04
CA GLU A 204 35.95 20.96 3.69
C GLU A 204 36.90 20.61 4.84
N ASN A 205 36.40 20.54 6.07
CA ASN A 205 37.21 20.22 7.24
C ASN A 205 37.59 18.73 7.28
N ALA A 206 38.89 18.44 7.28
CA ALA A 206 39.39 17.07 7.24
C ALA A 206 39.00 16.23 8.46
N TYR A 207 38.75 16.85 9.63
CA TYR A 207 38.26 16.12 10.80
C TYR A 207 36.82 15.68 10.63
N VAL A 208 35.93 16.54 10.11
CA VAL A 208 34.55 16.21 9.77
C VAL A 208 34.50 15.04 8.79
N GLN A 209 35.30 15.10 7.72
CA GLN A 209 35.45 14.01 6.74
C GLN A 209 35.91 12.70 7.42
N GLN A 210 36.86 12.77 8.33
CA GLN A 210 37.34 11.58 9.05
C GLN A 210 36.28 10.97 9.95
N VAL A 211 35.50 11.78 10.67
CA VAL A 211 34.40 11.30 11.54
C VAL A 211 33.34 10.58 10.72
N ILE A 212 32.92 11.17 9.59
CA ILE A 212 31.96 10.58 8.69
C ILE A 212 32.51 9.30 8.05
N SER A 213 33.76 9.32 7.58
CA SER A 213 34.43 8.13 7.00
C SER A 213 34.53 6.97 8.00
N ASN A 214 34.77 7.25 9.28
CA ASN A 214 34.77 6.24 10.33
C ASN A 214 33.39 5.61 10.51
N TYR A 215 32.32 6.41 10.45
CA TYR A 215 30.95 5.92 10.52
C TYR A 215 30.60 5.01 9.33
N ILE A 216 30.99 5.39 8.11
CA ILE A 216 30.81 4.54 6.92
C ILE A 216 31.59 3.23 7.06
N THR A 217 32.81 3.29 7.61
CA THR A 217 33.59 2.09 7.92
C THR A 217 32.91 1.19 8.94
N GLU A 218 32.26 1.77 9.96
CA GLU A 218 31.50 1.03 10.96
C GLU A 218 30.29 0.33 10.32
N LEU A 219 29.53 1.01 9.45
CA LEU A 219 28.40 0.42 8.69
C LEU A 219 28.89 -0.74 7.82
N LYS A 220 29.97 -0.56 7.06
CA LYS A 220 30.57 -1.62 6.26
C LYS A 220 30.96 -2.85 7.09
N ASN A 221 31.57 -2.64 8.25
CA ASN A 221 32.05 -3.72 9.12
C ASN A 221 30.93 -4.57 9.73
N ILE A 222 29.70 -4.09 9.75
CA ILE A 222 28.53 -4.86 10.18
C ILE A 222 27.76 -5.49 9.02
N GLY A 223 28.24 -5.34 7.77
CA GLY A 223 27.68 -5.99 6.60
C GLY A 223 26.78 -5.13 5.72
N VAL A 224 26.76 -3.78 5.91
CA VAL A 224 26.07 -2.87 4.99
C VAL A 224 26.75 -2.86 3.64
N ASP A 225 26.00 -2.94 2.54
CA ASP A 225 26.48 -3.03 1.17
C ASP A 225 26.47 -1.68 0.43
N GLY A 226 25.60 -0.75 0.87
CA GLY A 226 25.44 0.53 0.21
C GLY A 226 24.99 1.67 1.13
N ILE A 227 25.20 2.89 0.68
CA ILE A 227 24.85 4.13 1.36
C ILE A 227 23.96 4.99 0.47
N ARG A 228 22.85 5.45 0.99
CA ARG A 228 22.11 6.58 0.43
C ARG A 228 22.51 7.83 1.19
N TRP A 229 23.00 8.84 0.50
CA TRP A 229 23.36 10.11 1.11
C TRP A 229 22.18 11.06 1.10
N ASP A 230 21.65 11.35 2.28
CA ASP A 230 20.62 12.36 2.45
C ASP A 230 21.16 13.74 2.07
N SER A 231 20.34 14.53 1.40
CA SER A 231 20.69 15.90 1.02
C SER A 231 22.05 16.05 0.30
N ALA A 232 22.45 15.06 -0.51
CA ALA A 232 23.77 15.01 -1.16
C ALA A 232 24.07 16.24 -2.01
N LYS A 233 23.06 16.87 -2.62
CA LYS A 233 23.18 18.11 -3.39
C LYS A 233 23.75 19.28 -2.56
N HIS A 234 23.61 19.23 -1.23
CA HIS A 234 24.07 20.27 -0.32
C HIS A 234 25.53 20.07 0.14
N ILE A 235 26.20 19.02 -0.29
CA ILE A 235 27.61 18.78 -0.02
C ILE A 235 28.43 19.16 -1.25
N SER A 236 29.43 20.02 -1.07
CA SER A 236 30.29 20.54 -2.12
C SER A 236 31.01 19.44 -2.91
N LEU A 237 31.34 19.73 -4.16
CA LEU A 237 32.12 18.89 -5.08
C LEU A 237 33.63 19.21 -5.03
N PRO A 238 34.49 18.32 -5.50
CA PRO A 238 35.93 18.60 -5.60
C PRO A 238 36.28 19.81 -6.47
N SER A 239 35.53 20.10 -7.52
CA SER A 239 35.68 21.34 -8.29
C SER A 239 35.38 22.61 -7.48
N GLU A 240 34.65 22.47 -6.38
CA GLU A 240 34.27 23.53 -5.45
C GLU A 240 35.23 23.60 -4.22
N GLY A 241 36.24 22.72 -4.15
CA GLY A 241 37.35 22.82 -3.19
C GLY A 241 37.32 21.79 -2.06
N THR A 242 36.40 20.83 -2.02
CA THR A 242 36.35 19.78 -0.99
C THR A 242 36.99 18.47 -1.46
N THR A 243 37.46 17.67 -0.52
CA THR A 243 37.86 16.27 -0.75
C THR A 243 36.87 15.27 -0.18
N PHE A 244 35.71 15.74 0.29
CA PHE A 244 34.71 14.93 0.98
C PHE A 244 34.36 13.62 0.23
N TRP A 245 33.90 13.72 -1.00
CA TRP A 245 33.43 12.54 -1.76
C TRP A 245 34.55 11.51 -1.98
N THR A 246 35.78 11.97 -2.23
CA THR A 246 36.93 11.07 -2.35
C THR A 246 37.28 10.40 -1.03
N ALA A 247 37.09 11.07 0.10
CA ALA A 247 37.36 10.50 1.42
C ALA A 247 36.34 9.50 1.89
N VAL A 248 35.02 9.75 1.63
CA VAL A 248 33.94 8.96 2.20
C VAL A 248 33.41 7.88 1.25
N ALA A 249 33.48 8.07 -0.07
CA ALA A 249 32.93 7.11 -1.05
C ALA A 249 33.97 6.08 -1.55
N SER A 250 35.20 6.12 -1.04
CA SER A 250 36.31 5.24 -1.50
C SER A 250 36.32 3.84 -0.89
N GLN A 251 35.34 3.48 -0.04
CA GLN A 251 35.39 2.29 0.81
C GLN A 251 34.89 1.00 0.14
N GLY A 252 34.52 1.05 -1.14
CA GLY A 252 34.07 -0.13 -1.90
C GLY A 252 32.65 -0.58 -1.54
N LEU A 253 31.80 0.33 -1.11
CA LEU A 253 30.35 0.21 -1.00
C LEU A 253 29.70 0.82 -2.25
N TYR A 254 28.44 0.48 -2.50
CA TYR A 254 27.63 1.25 -3.44
C TYR A 254 27.18 2.55 -2.78
N HIS A 255 27.28 3.67 -3.50
CA HIS A 255 26.85 4.97 -3.00
C HIS A 255 25.92 5.63 -3.98
N TYR A 256 24.84 6.19 -3.48
CA TYR A 256 24.00 7.09 -4.24
C TYR A 256 23.52 8.28 -3.40
N GLY A 257 23.34 9.41 -4.05
CA GLY A 257 22.94 10.67 -3.41
C GLY A 257 21.51 11.06 -3.72
N ASP A 258 20.83 11.56 -2.72
CA ASP A 258 19.57 12.26 -2.89
C ASP A 258 19.83 13.63 -3.50
N MET A 259 19.45 13.75 -4.76
CA MET A 259 19.48 14.99 -5.49
C MET A 259 18.06 15.56 -5.52
N ALA A 260 17.70 16.26 -4.46
CA ALA A 260 16.42 16.94 -4.41
C ALA A 260 16.25 17.87 -5.62
N ASN A 261 15.34 17.50 -6.50
CA ASN A 261 15.09 18.19 -7.75
C ASN A 261 13.91 19.13 -7.56
N GLY A 262 14.15 20.45 -7.55
CA GLY A 262 13.09 21.44 -7.66
C GLY A 262 12.67 21.67 -9.11
N PRO A 263 11.65 22.50 -9.36
CA PRO A 263 11.25 22.91 -10.72
C PRO A 263 12.41 23.52 -11.51
N ASP A 264 13.37 24.11 -10.79
CA ASP A 264 14.55 24.80 -11.33
C ASP A 264 15.64 23.81 -11.80
N ASP A 265 15.61 22.56 -11.39
CA ASP A 265 16.60 21.55 -11.77
C ASP A 265 16.46 21.03 -13.21
N ARG A 266 15.36 21.40 -13.89
CA ARG A 266 15.21 21.24 -15.33
C ARG A 266 15.87 22.35 -16.13
N GLU A 267 16.33 23.44 -15.48
CA GLU A 267 17.01 24.52 -16.14
C GLU A 267 18.41 24.13 -16.59
N THR A 268 18.83 24.66 -17.72
CA THR A 268 20.17 24.45 -18.30
C THR A 268 21.26 24.95 -17.36
N GLY A 269 22.24 24.12 -17.04
CA GLY A 269 23.41 24.44 -16.24
C GLY A 269 23.67 23.54 -15.03
N ASN A 270 22.72 22.67 -14.63
CA ASN A 270 22.95 21.72 -13.55
C ASN A 270 23.50 20.38 -14.04
N GLU A 271 23.55 20.16 -15.35
CA GLU A 271 24.06 18.91 -15.95
C GLU A 271 25.52 18.66 -15.58
N ASP A 272 26.38 19.69 -15.61
CA ASP A 272 27.80 19.56 -15.27
C ASP A 272 27.99 19.14 -13.82
N LEU A 273 27.19 19.67 -12.89
CA LEU A 273 27.21 19.28 -11.49
C LEU A 273 26.75 17.82 -11.30
N MET A 274 25.66 17.43 -11.95
CA MET A 274 25.18 16.04 -11.89
C MET A 274 26.21 15.08 -12.46
N ILE A 275 26.84 15.40 -13.59
CA ILE A 275 27.91 14.61 -14.18
C ILE A 275 29.09 14.50 -13.22
N GLU A 276 29.50 15.58 -12.54
CA GLU A 276 30.60 15.54 -11.60
C GLU A 276 30.29 14.67 -10.38
N TYR A 277 29.07 14.75 -9.79
CA TYR A 277 28.67 13.83 -8.71
C TYR A 277 28.80 12.37 -9.13
N THR A 278 28.51 12.04 -10.39
CA THR A 278 28.58 10.65 -10.89
C THR A 278 29.99 10.08 -10.98
N ASN A 279 31.02 10.89 -10.82
CA ASN A 279 32.39 10.40 -10.65
C ASN A 279 32.60 9.71 -9.30
N TYR A 280 31.74 9.99 -8.30
CA TYR A 280 31.90 9.51 -6.92
C TYR A 280 30.73 8.64 -6.48
N ILE A 281 29.51 9.00 -6.83
CA ILE A 281 28.26 8.36 -6.39
C ILE A 281 27.29 8.24 -7.56
N SER A 282 26.30 7.35 -7.47
CA SER A 282 25.11 7.43 -8.32
C SER A 282 24.19 8.55 -7.81
N VAL A 283 23.25 9.02 -8.64
CA VAL A 283 22.38 10.15 -8.31
C VAL A 283 20.91 9.82 -8.58
N THR A 284 20.00 10.33 -7.75
CA THR A 284 18.55 10.19 -8.00
C THR A 284 18.10 11.10 -9.14
N ASP A 285 17.10 10.66 -9.92
CA ASP A 285 16.41 11.47 -10.90
C ASP A 285 14.94 11.75 -10.46
N GLY A 286 14.80 12.65 -9.51
CA GLY A 286 13.49 13.01 -8.94
C GLY A 286 12.60 13.77 -9.94
N THR A 287 13.19 14.58 -10.82
CA THR A 287 12.46 15.30 -11.87
C THR A 287 11.79 14.32 -12.83
N TYR A 288 12.49 13.26 -13.19
CA TYR A 288 11.92 12.22 -14.03
C TYR A 288 10.77 11.48 -13.31
N GLY A 289 10.99 11.11 -12.05
CA GLY A 289 9.94 10.47 -11.23
C GLY A 289 8.68 11.34 -11.12
N GLN A 290 8.84 12.66 -10.94
CA GLN A 290 7.73 13.62 -10.94
C GLN A 290 7.00 13.64 -12.29
N TYR A 291 7.73 13.72 -13.39
CA TYR A 291 7.18 13.73 -14.74
C TYR A 291 6.35 12.47 -15.03
N LEU A 292 6.85 11.30 -14.63
CA LEU A 292 6.13 10.01 -14.79
C LEU A 292 4.81 9.98 -14.02
N ARG A 293 4.85 10.26 -12.71
CA ARG A 293 3.66 10.14 -11.86
C ARG A 293 2.60 11.20 -12.17
N GLU A 294 3.00 12.43 -12.50
CA GLU A 294 2.07 13.50 -12.86
C GLU A 294 1.36 13.20 -14.19
N SER A 295 2.11 12.77 -15.22
CA SER A 295 1.50 12.37 -16.50
C SER A 295 0.44 11.27 -16.32
N LEU A 296 0.77 10.25 -15.52
CA LEU A 296 -0.15 9.12 -15.28
C LEU A 296 -1.30 9.48 -14.33
N ALA A 297 -1.11 10.44 -13.42
CA ALA A 297 -2.20 10.99 -12.61
C ALA A 297 -3.21 11.78 -13.46
N ASP A 298 -2.73 12.46 -14.51
CA ASP A 298 -3.57 13.13 -15.51
C ASP A 298 -4.20 12.13 -16.52
N GLY A 299 -4.00 10.84 -16.35
CA GLY A 299 -4.53 9.80 -17.22
C GLY A 299 -3.84 9.70 -18.59
N THR A 300 -2.63 10.24 -18.73
CA THR A 300 -1.84 10.18 -19.95
C THR A 300 -0.52 9.45 -19.71
N VAL A 301 0.09 8.92 -20.79
CA VAL A 301 1.45 8.36 -20.68
C VAL A 301 2.49 9.41 -21.02
N PRO A 302 3.70 9.37 -20.40
CA PRO A 302 4.82 10.21 -20.78
C PRO A 302 5.17 10.03 -22.26
N VAL A 303 5.48 11.11 -22.98
CA VAL A 303 5.77 11.03 -24.41
C VAL A 303 7.20 10.57 -24.72
N ASP A 304 8.12 10.73 -23.76
CA ASP A 304 9.53 10.33 -23.84
C ASP A 304 10.06 9.93 -22.46
N PHE A 305 11.31 9.51 -22.38
CA PHE A 305 11.91 9.24 -21.08
C PHE A 305 12.11 10.50 -20.23
N GLY A 306 12.50 11.62 -20.81
CA GLY A 306 12.65 12.92 -20.12
C GLY A 306 13.58 12.93 -18.91
N ASN A 307 14.50 11.97 -18.81
CA ASN A 307 15.41 11.75 -17.68
C ASN A 307 16.79 12.41 -17.87
N TRP A 308 17.63 12.39 -16.83
CA TRP A 308 18.98 12.94 -16.88
C TRP A 308 19.90 12.27 -17.90
N SER A 309 19.64 11.01 -18.32
CA SER A 309 20.42 10.36 -19.36
C SER A 309 20.30 11.06 -20.72
N THR A 310 19.19 11.69 -21.01
CA THR A 310 18.99 12.51 -22.22
C THR A 310 19.78 13.81 -22.17
N ARG A 311 20.29 14.17 -21.00
CA ARG A 311 21.10 15.38 -20.73
C ARG A 311 22.58 15.06 -20.47
N GLY A 312 23.03 13.84 -20.80
CA GLY A 312 24.43 13.45 -20.77
C GLY A 312 24.89 12.72 -19.51
N VAL A 313 24.02 12.48 -18.53
CA VAL A 313 24.35 11.63 -17.37
C VAL A 313 24.24 10.16 -17.76
N GLU A 314 25.25 9.34 -17.49
CA GLU A 314 25.22 7.91 -17.82
C GLU A 314 24.09 7.20 -17.07
N LYS A 315 23.26 6.39 -17.75
CA LYS A 315 22.11 5.69 -17.15
C LYS A 315 22.51 4.83 -15.94
N ASN A 316 23.65 4.15 -16.01
CA ASN A 316 24.13 3.30 -14.92
C ASN A 316 24.57 4.07 -13.67
N LYS A 317 24.46 5.38 -13.69
CA LYS A 317 24.68 6.30 -12.56
C LYS A 317 23.38 6.92 -12.05
N LEU A 318 22.22 6.50 -12.60
CA LEU A 318 20.92 7.02 -12.21
C LEU A 318 20.18 6.03 -11.33
N VAL A 319 19.50 6.57 -10.30
CA VAL A 319 18.51 5.86 -9.48
C VAL A 319 17.14 6.45 -9.78
N TYR A 320 16.29 5.67 -10.43
CA TYR A 320 14.93 6.08 -10.79
C TYR A 320 13.93 5.71 -9.70
N TRP A 321 13.05 6.62 -9.38
CA TRP A 321 11.96 6.41 -8.46
C TRP A 321 10.71 7.17 -8.92
N SER A 322 9.54 6.61 -8.74
CA SER A 322 8.26 7.27 -9.02
C SER A 322 7.68 7.96 -7.79
N GLU A 323 8.07 7.51 -6.59
CA GLU A 323 7.63 8.03 -5.30
C GLU A 323 8.72 7.80 -4.26
N ASN A 324 8.87 8.71 -3.30
CA ASN A 324 9.73 8.57 -2.14
C ASN A 324 9.06 9.14 -0.88
N HIS A 325 9.75 9.11 0.25
CA HIS A 325 9.20 9.59 1.52
C HIS A 325 8.90 11.10 1.51
N ASP A 326 9.62 11.92 0.76
CA ASP A 326 9.39 13.36 0.66
C ASP A 326 8.16 13.67 -0.20
N SER A 327 8.02 13.06 -1.37
CA SER A 327 6.83 13.25 -2.20
C SER A 327 5.57 12.74 -1.52
N TRP A 328 5.68 11.75 -0.62
CA TRP A 328 4.57 11.20 0.15
C TRP A 328 4.25 12.00 1.42
N SER A 329 5.28 12.41 2.19
CA SER A 329 5.12 12.91 3.56
C SER A 329 5.36 14.41 3.70
N ASN A 330 6.15 15.01 2.82
CA ASN A 330 6.49 16.43 2.84
C ASN A 330 5.65 17.22 1.85
N ASN A 331 4.57 17.79 2.32
CA ASN A 331 3.56 18.49 1.53
C ASN A 331 4.04 19.73 0.75
N GLN A 332 5.32 19.98 0.54
CA GLN A 332 5.77 21.26 0.01
C GLN A 332 6.84 21.22 -1.08
N ASP A 333 7.59 20.12 -1.27
CA ASP A 333 8.84 20.28 -2.00
C ASP A 333 8.96 19.51 -3.34
N PHE A 334 8.22 18.43 -3.64
CA PHE A 334 8.58 17.58 -4.78
C PHE A 334 7.40 17.03 -5.61
N GLY A 335 6.33 17.81 -5.78
CA GLY A 335 5.14 17.33 -6.49
C GLY A 335 4.51 16.12 -5.77
N PHE A 336 3.40 16.34 -5.14
CA PHE A 336 2.75 15.40 -4.24
C PHE A 336 2.43 14.06 -4.89
N SER A 337 2.73 12.99 -4.18
CA SER A 337 2.26 11.65 -4.53
C SER A 337 1.15 11.14 -3.59
N ASN A 338 0.95 11.78 -2.43
CA ASN A 338 -0.01 11.35 -1.41
C ASN A 338 -1.49 11.39 -1.85
N CYS A 339 -1.81 12.17 -2.87
CA CYS A 339 -3.14 12.20 -3.51
C CYS A 339 -3.27 11.21 -4.69
N MET A 340 -2.20 10.50 -5.05
CA MET A 340 -2.18 9.57 -6.18
C MET A 340 -2.46 8.14 -5.71
N SER A 341 -3.26 7.40 -6.49
CA SER A 341 -3.53 5.99 -6.21
C SER A 341 -2.24 5.17 -6.28
N GLN A 342 -2.20 4.05 -5.54
CA GLN A 342 -1.07 3.12 -5.63
C GLN A 342 -0.86 2.62 -7.07
N ASN A 343 -1.94 2.31 -7.77
CA ASN A 343 -1.88 1.87 -9.18
C ASN A 343 -1.27 2.94 -10.12
N THR A 344 -1.51 4.24 -9.87
CA THR A 344 -0.84 5.31 -10.62
C THR A 344 0.67 5.27 -10.41
N ILE A 345 1.12 5.08 -9.18
CA ILE A 345 2.54 4.98 -8.83
C ILE A 345 3.16 3.70 -9.40
N ASP A 346 2.44 2.56 -9.36
CA ASP A 346 2.93 1.30 -9.92
C ASP A 346 3.11 1.39 -11.44
N ARG A 347 2.22 2.11 -12.15
CA ARG A 347 2.39 2.39 -13.59
C ARG A 347 3.60 3.28 -13.86
N ALA A 348 3.83 4.30 -13.04
CA ALA A 348 5.02 5.15 -13.14
C ALA A 348 6.31 4.34 -12.86
N TYR A 349 6.28 3.50 -11.83
CA TYR A 349 7.36 2.58 -11.50
C TYR A 349 7.64 1.59 -12.62
N ALA A 350 6.60 1.02 -13.23
CA ALA A 350 6.74 0.08 -14.34
C ALA A 350 7.50 0.68 -15.53
N ILE A 351 7.26 1.95 -15.87
CA ILE A 351 8.03 2.66 -16.91
C ILE A 351 9.48 2.90 -16.45
N ALA A 352 9.67 3.36 -15.22
CA ALA A 352 11.00 3.67 -14.68
C ALA A 352 11.88 2.41 -14.59
N ALA A 353 11.36 1.36 -13.94
CA ALA A 353 12.10 0.14 -13.66
C ALA A 353 12.33 -0.76 -14.90
N SER A 354 11.54 -0.61 -15.96
CA SER A 354 11.74 -1.40 -17.19
C SER A 354 12.85 -0.87 -18.11
N GLN A 355 13.41 0.33 -17.82
CA GLN A 355 14.51 0.89 -18.59
C GLN A 355 15.83 0.17 -18.36
N SER A 356 16.73 0.26 -19.35
CA SER A 356 18.05 -0.37 -19.27
C SER A 356 19.03 0.46 -18.43
N GLY A 357 19.85 -0.23 -17.64
CA GLY A 357 21.08 0.28 -17.05
C GLY A 357 20.91 1.19 -15.83
N ALA A 358 19.71 1.67 -15.52
CA ALA A 358 19.47 2.45 -14.31
C ALA A 358 19.04 1.54 -13.13
N THR A 359 19.42 1.91 -11.92
CA THR A 359 18.86 1.33 -10.69
C THR A 359 17.44 1.84 -10.48
N ALA A 360 16.50 0.98 -10.10
CA ALA A 360 15.14 1.40 -9.78
C ALA A 360 14.87 1.31 -8.28
N LEU A 361 14.06 2.22 -7.76
CA LEU A 361 13.65 2.25 -6.35
C LEU A 361 12.13 2.27 -6.22
N TYR A 362 11.61 1.35 -5.43
CA TYR A 362 10.20 1.26 -5.06
C TYR A 362 10.02 1.67 -3.60
N PHE A 363 9.08 2.58 -3.35
CA PHE A 363 8.80 3.09 -2.00
C PHE A 363 7.67 2.31 -1.35
N SER A 364 7.92 1.73 -0.18
CA SER A 364 6.88 1.13 0.66
C SER A 364 6.19 2.23 1.47
N ARG A 365 4.97 2.59 1.07
CA ARG A 365 4.18 3.64 1.71
C ARG A 365 3.95 3.34 3.20
N PRO A 366 4.20 4.28 4.11
CA PRO A 366 3.80 4.16 5.51
C PRO A 366 2.28 4.23 5.66
N GLN A 367 1.77 3.98 6.86
CA GLN A 367 0.33 3.92 7.15
C GLN A 367 -0.39 5.28 7.02
N SER A 368 0.35 6.39 6.98
CA SER A 368 -0.19 7.75 6.84
C SER A 368 0.64 8.56 5.85
N SER A 369 -0.01 9.51 5.16
CA SER A 369 0.66 10.57 4.40
C SER A 369 0.75 11.89 5.16
N VAL A 370 0.15 11.95 6.34
CA VAL A 370 0.23 13.12 7.22
C VAL A 370 1.53 13.06 8.00
N LYS A 371 2.39 14.06 7.84
CA LYS A 371 3.76 14.12 8.39
C LYS A 371 3.82 13.77 9.88
N GLU A 372 2.90 14.31 10.67
CA GLU A 372 2.82 14.17 12.12
C GLU A 372 2.28 12.80 12.57
N ASN A 373 1.71 12.02 11.64
CA ASN A 373 1.13 10.70 11.91
C ASN A 373 2.01 9.55 11.39
N ILE A 374 3.20 9.85 10.89
CA ILE A 374 4.15 8.85 10.45
C ILE A 374 5.16 8.61 11.57
N PHE A 375 5.15 7.40 12.13
CA PHE A 375 6.01 7.03 13.24
C PHE A 375 7.18 6.15 12.77
N ALA A 376 8.37 6.45 13.29
CA ALA A 376 9.53 5.58 13.13
C ALA A 376 9.30 4.21 13.81
N GLY A 377 9.87 3.16 13.27
CA GLY A 377 9.69 1.79 13.77
C GLY A 377 8.33 1.16 13.42
N ARG A 378 7.62 1.70 12.44
CA ARG A 378 6.37 1.13 11.91
C ARG A 378 6.57 0.57 10.52
N LYS A 379 6.17 -0.69 10.35
CA LYS A 379 6.20 -1.37 9.06
C LYS A 379 5.24 -0.70 8.09
N GLY A 380 5.69 -0.43 6.87
CA GLY A 380 4.87 0.12 5.77
C GLY A 380 4.06 -0.94 5.04
N SER A 381 3.53 -0.54 3.90
CA SER A 381 2.72 -1.39 3.01
C SER A 381 3.52 -2.57 2.46
N THR A 382 2.88 -3.74 2.37
CA THR A 382 3.44 -4.92 1.69
C THR A 382 3.03 -5.02 0.22
N HIS A 383 2.46 -3.97 -0.35
CA HIS A 383 2.04 -3.92 -1.75
C HIS A 383 3.18 -4.20 -2.75
N PHE A 384 4.42 -4.06 -2.32
CA PHE A 384 5.60 -4.45 -3.10
C PHE A 384 5.59 -5.92 -3.57
N THR A 385 4.75 -6.78 -2.98
CA THR A 385 4.54 -8.18 -3.39
C THR A 385 3.42 -8.34 -4.41
N SER A 386 2.83 -7.25 -4.92
CA SER A 386 1.80 -7.33 -5.96
C SER A 386 2.34 -8.00 -7.24
N ALA A 387 1.44 -8.56 -8.03
CA ALA A 387 1.81 -9.24 -9.27
C ALA A 387 2.53 -8.29 -10.23
N GLU A 388 2.07 -7.04 -10.30
CA GLU A 388 2.60 -6.00 -11.18
C GLU A 388 4.04 -5.63 -10.81
N VAL A 389 4.26 -5.29 -9.54
CA VAL A 389 5.58 -4.89 -9.05
C VAL A 389 6.56 -6.04 -9.17
N SER A 390 6.15 -7.26 -8.77
CA SER A 390 6.98 -8.45 -8.89
C SER A 390 7.35 -8.77 -10.34
N ALA A 391 6.38 -8.70 -11.27
CA ALA A 391 6.63 -8.95 -12.69
C ALA A 391 7.61 -7.94 -13.29
N VAL A 392 7.48 -6.65 -12.94
CA VAL A 392 8.40 -5.60 -13.39
C VAL A 392 9.80 -5.81 -12.84
N ASN A 393 9.95 -6.18 -11.56
CA ASN A 393 11.25 -6.44 -10.94
C ASN A 393 11.96 -7.64 -11.58
N HIS A 394 11.24 -8.75 -11.79
CA HIS A 394 11.81 -9.91 -12.49
C HIS A 394 12.18 -9.57 -13.93
N PHE A 395 11.33 -8.80 -14.63
CA PHE A 395 11.68 -8.28 -15.97
C PHE A 395 12.97 -7.45 -15.92
N HIS A 396 13.13 -6.55 -14.95
CA HIS A 396 14.33 -5.74 -14.77
C HIS A 396 15.58 -6.65 -14.64
N ASN A 397 15.53 -7.62 -13.73
CA ASN A 397 16.64 -8.54 -13.46
C ASN A 397 16.98 -9.40 -14.68
N ASP A 398 15.97 -9.96 -15.37
CA ASP A 398 16.16 -10.83 -16.54
C ASP A 398 16.67 -10.07 -17.77
N MET A 399 16.52 -8.73 -17.83
CA MET A 399 16.90 -7.89 -18.96
C MET A 399 18.23 -7.15 -18.77
N ILE A 400 19.01 -7.47 -17.74
CA ILE A 400 20.30 -6.83 -17.49
C ILE A 400 21.20 -6.93 -18.72
N GLY A 401 21.83 -5.81 -19.10
CA GLY A 401 22.71 -5.73 -20.25
C GLY A 401 22.03 -5.60 -21.61
N GLN A 402 20.70 -5.74 -21.70
CA GLN A 402 19.96 -5.50 -22.93
C GLN A 402 19.67 -3.99 -23.10
N LYS A 403 19.63 -3.53 -24.36
CA LYS A 403 19.21 -2.18 -24.70
C LYS A 403 17.71 -1.99 -24.48
N ASP A 404 17.30 -0.76 -24.34
CA ASP A 404 15.89 -0.37 -24.34
C ASP A 404 15.55 0.52 -25.54
N ALA A 405 14.26 0.54 -25.86
CA ALA A 405 13.65 1.50 -26.78
C ALA A 405 12.26 1.89 -26.26
N TYR A 406 11.84 3.11 -26.54
CA TYR A 406 10.58 3.66 -26.03
C TYR A 406 9.69 4.15 -27.17
N ALA A 407 8.42 3.88 -27.06
CA ALA A 407 7.41 4.44 -27.96
C ALA A 407 6.08 4.63 -27.24
N THR A 408 5.24 5.51 -27.76
CA THR A 408 3.87 5.71 -27.29
C THR A 408 2.89 5.70 -28.44
N GLU A 409 1.75 5.07 -28.25
CA GLU A 409 0.60 5.12 -29.17
C GLU A 409 -0.69 4.80 -28.42
N ASN A 410 -1.80 5.42 -28.80
CA ASN A 410 -3.14 5.18 -28.22
C ASN A 410 -3.18 5.29 -26.70
N ASN A 411 -2.49 6.28 -26.14
CA ASN A 411 -2.33 6.50 -24.72
C ASN A 411 -1.73 5.29 -23.97
N CYS A 412 -0.88 4.54 -24.63
CA CYS A 412 -0.05 3.49 -24.03
C CYS A 412 1.41 3.79 -24.28
N ALA A 413 2.26 3.56 -23.26
CA ALA A 413 3.71 3.58 -23.37
C ALA A 413 4.24 2.15 -23.51
N VAL A 414 5.33 1.99 -24.24
CA VAL A 414 6.05 0.73 -24.39
C VAL A 414 7.52 0.96 -24.07
N VAL A 415 8.07 0.18 -23.13
CA VAL A 415 9.51 0.02 -22.95
C VAL A 415 9.88 -1.34 -23.51
N GLY A 416 10.43 -1.38 -24.73
CA GLY A 416 10.87 -2.59 -25.40
C GLY A 416 12.29 -2.97 -24.99
N ARG A 417 12.55 -4.26 -24.82
CA ARG A 417 13.84 -4.91 -24.64
C ARG A 417 13.95 -6.03 -25.68
N GLU A 418 15.13 -6.63 -25.88
CA GLU A 418 15.28 -7.67 -26.89
C GLU A 418 14.37 -8.90 -26.64
N LEU A 419 14.25 -9.33 -25.38
CA LEU A 419 13.53 -10.54 -25.01
C LEU A 419 12.14 -10.26 -24.37
N GLY A 420 11.64 -9.04 -24.44
CA GLY A 420 10.36 -8.69 -23.87
C GLY A 420 10.03 -7.20 -23.92
N ALA A 421 8.90 -6.83 -23.36
CA ALA A 421 8.47 -5.43 -23.24
C ALA A 421 7.57 -5.24 -22.01
N VAL A 422 7.59 -4.03 -21.48
CA VAL A 422 6.59 -3.55 -20.51
C VAL A 422 5.70 -2.55 -21.23
N ILE A 423 4.39 -2.76 -21.16
CA ILE A 423 3.37 -1.90 -21.74
C ILE A 423 2.57 -1.28 -20.60
N VAL A 424 2.42 0.05 -20.60
CA VAL A 424 1.73 0.81 -19.58
C VAL A 424 0.67 1.70 -20.23
N ALA A 425 -0.58 1.57 -19.80
CA ALA A 425 -1.66 2.44 -20.23
C ALA A 425 -1.76 3.71 -19.36
N GLY A 426 -2.22 4.81 -19.93
CA GLY A 426 -2.46 6.07 -19.20
C GLY A 426 -3.52 5.94 -18.10
N SER A 427 -4.43 4.95 -18.22
CA SER A 427 -5.43 4.62 -17.22
C SER A 427 -5.57 3.10 -17.08
N GLY A 428 -6.09 2.63 -15.94
CA GLY A 428 -6.44 1.22 -15.77
C GLY A 428 -7.64 0.79 -16.64
N GLY A 429 -7.87 -0.50 -16.74
CA GLY A 429 -9.00 -1.14 -17.40
C GLY A 429 -8.59 -2.22 -18.41
N ASP A 430 -9.40 -3.25 -18.50
CA ASP A 430 -9.21 -4.34 -19.46
C ASP A 430 -9.55 -3.90 -20.89
N PHE A 431 -8.57 -3.84 -21.77
CA PHE A 431 -8.82 -3.50 -23.19
C PHE A 431 -7.74 -4.03 -24.12
N GLN A 432 -8.10 -4.11 -25.40
CA GLN A 432 -7.18 -4.52 -26.45
C GLN A 432 -6.20 -3.38 -26.76
N VAL A 433 -4.93 -3.72 -26.72
CA VAL A 433 -3.82 -2.80 -27.03
C VAL A 433 -3.14 -3.22 -28.32
N LYS A 434 -2.81 -2.24 -29.13
CA LYS A 434 -1.88 -2.39 -30.27
C LYS A 434 -1.00 -1.15 -30.30
N VAL A 435 0.28 -1.37 -30.07
CA VAL A 435 1.31 -0.32 -29.94
C VAL A 435 2.49 -0.64 -30.85
N PRO A 436 3.37 0.32 -31.14
CA PRO A 436 4.61 0.05 -31.87
C PRO A 436 5.49 -0.98 -31.12
N ASN A 437 6.27 -1.78 -31.87
CA ASN A 437 7.46 -2.41 -31.36
C ASN A 437 8.61 -1.38 -31.53
N PRO A 438 9.03 -0.68 -30.47
CA PRO A 438 9.94 0.44 -30.61
C PRO A 438 11.28 -0.05 -31.20
N ASP A 439 11.73 0.61 -32.24
CA ASP A 439 12.93 0.25 -33.03
C ASP A 439 12.95 -1.19 -33.57
N GLY A 440 11.81 -1.90 -33.52
CA GLY A 440 11.75 -3.33 -33.82
C GLY A 440 12.57 -4.19 -32.83
N LEU A 441 12.82 -3.66 -31.63
CA LEU A 441 13.79 -4.22 -30.68
C LEU A 441 13.33 -5.55 -30.09
N THR A 442 12.05 -5.63 -29.67
CA THR A 442 11.53 -6.87 -29.10
C THR A 442 11.34 -7.92 -30.19
N ARG A 443 11.93 -9.09 -30.00
CA ARG A 443 11.91 -10.17 -31.00
C ARG A 443 10.47 -10.59 -31.34
N PRO A 444 10.14 -10.73 -32.63
CA PRO A 444 8.82 -11.22 -33.01
C PRO A 444 8.52 -12.60 -32.44
N GLY A 445 7.27 -12.79 -31.99
CA GLY A 445 6.83 -14.05 -31.39
C GLY A 445 5.55 -13.93 -30.60
N ARG A 446 5.20 -15.01 -29.91
CA ARG A 446 4.10 -15.05 -28.95
C ARG A 446 4.67 -15.02 -27.55
N TYR A 447 4.15 -14.14 -26.74
CA TYR A 447 4.55 -13.95 -25.34
C TYR A 447 3.37 -14.18 -24.41
N LYS A 448 3.65 -14.45 -23.17
CA LYS A 448 2.66 -14.40 -22.08
C LYS A 448 2.90 -13.17 -21.23
N ASP A 449 1.83 -12.49 -20.86
CA ASP A 449 1.90 -11.46 -19.83
C ASP A 449 2.13 -12.13 -18.48
N ALA A 450 3.16 -11.71 -17.77
CA ALA A 450 3.53 -12.28 -16.47
C ALA A 450 2.50 -11.97 -15.36
N ILE A 451 1.64 -10.96 -15.57
CA ILE A 451 0.62 -10.53 -14.61
C ILE A 451 -0.67 -11.34 -14.81
N THR A 452 -1.23 -11.28 -16.02
CA THR A 452 -2.57 -11.83 -16.32
C THR A 452 -2.53 -13.21 -17.01
N GLY A 453 -1.37 -13.62 -17.52
CA GLY A 453 -1.23 -14.81 -18.37
C GLY A 453 -1.77 -14.62 -19.78
N ALA A 454 -2.27 -13.45 -20.16
CA ALA A 454 -2.79 -13.15 -21.48
C ALA A 454 -1.74 -13.34 -22.57
N THR A 455 -2.17 -13.76 -23.78
CA THR A 455 -1.26 -13.95 -24.91
C THR A 455 -1.07 -12.63 -25.65
N TRP A 456 0.18 -12.26 -25.86
CA TRP A 456 0.60 -11.11 -26.65
C TRP A 456 1.31 -11.53 -27.93
N ILE A 457 1.11 -10.78 -28.98
CA ILE A 457 1.75 -11.00 -30.29
C ILE A 457 2.70 -9.84 -30.57
N VAL A 458 3.97 -10.20 -30.79
CA VAL A 458 5.00 -9.25 -31.21
C VAL A 458 5.34 -9.53 -32.68
N THR A 459 5.35 -8.49 -33.47
CA THR A 459 5.84 -8.47 -34.86
C THR A 459 7.04 -7.53 -34.94
N ASP A 460 7.68 -7.45 -36.09
CA ASP A 460 8.79 -6.49 -36.32
C ASP A 460 8.35 -5.03 -36.04
N THR A 461 7.06 -4.71 -36.17
CA THR A 461 6.58 -3.32 -36.08
C THR A 461 5.57 -3.06 -34.98
N THR A 462 4.94 -4.10 -34.41
CA THR A 462 3.85 -3.92 -33.44
C THR A 462 3.87 -4.95 -32.32
N ILE A 463 3.37 -4.54 -31.18
CA ILE A 463 3.07 -5.37 -30.01
C ILE A 463 1.57 -5.26 -29.75
N SER A 464 0.87 -6.38 -29.62
CA SER A 464 -0.59 -6.40 -29.42
C SER A 464 -1.04 -7.51 -28.47
N GLY A 465 -2.03 -7.19 -27.64
CA GLY A 465 -2.61 -8.11 -26.67
C GLY A 465 -3.68 -7.43 -25.82
N THR A 466 -4.16 -8.10 -24.77
CA THR A 466 -5.07 -7.50 -23.79
C THR A 466 -4.28 -7.07 -22.58
N ILE A 467 -4.37 -5.80 -22.22
CA ILE A 467 -3.81 -5.28 -20.96
C ILE A 467 -4.83 -5.50 -19.84
N GLY A 468 -4.36 -5.84 -18.63
CA GLY A 468 -5.23 -6.05 -17.47
C GLY A 468 -5.73 -4.74 -16.86
N ASP A 469 -6.57 -4.86 -15.84
CA ASP A 469 -7.27 -3.78 -15.14
C ASP A 469 -6.33 -2.74 -14.49
N THR A 470 -5.13 -3.15 -14.10
CA THR A 470 -4.10 -2.23 -13.56
C THR A 470 -3.46 -1.34 -14.61
N GLY A 471 -3.66 -1.65 -15.91
CA GLY A 471 -3.04 -0.91 -17.00
C GLY A 471 -1.55 -1.20 -17.18
N ILE A 472 -1.06 -2.32 -16.65
CA ILE A 472 0.33 -2.79 -16.80
C ILE A 472 0.32 -4.18 -17.43
N ALA A 473 1.17 -4.41 -18.45
CA ALA A 473 1.46 -5.74 -18.96
C ALA A 473 2.97 -5.92 -19.07
N VAL A 474 3.47 -7.07 -18.66
CA VAL A 474 4.90 -7.43 -18.66
C VAL A 474 5.07 -8.71 -19.46
N ILE A 475 5.60 -8.60 -20.66
CA ILE A 475 5.75 -9.70 -21.58
C ILE A 475 7.22 -10.02 -21.80
N TYR A 476 7.67 -11.21 -21.42
CA TYR A 476 9.06 -11.64 -21.59
C TYR A 476 9.21 -13.15 -21.57
N GLY A 477 10.41 -13.63 -21.87
CA GLY A 477 10.76 -15.03 -21.92
C GLY A 477 11.09 -15.49 -23.35
N GLU A 478 11.11 -16.80 -23.59
CA GLU A 478 11.34 -17.34 -24.94
C GLU A 478 10.08 -17.17 -25.80
N SER A 479 10.23 -16.50 -26.95
CA SER A 479 9.16 -16.40 -27.93
C SER A 479 8.89 -17.75 -28.56
N VAL A 480 7.67 -18.25 -28.52
CA VAL A 480 7.29 -19.44 -29.35
C VAL A 480 7.16 -18.97 -30.79
N ALA A 481 8.03 -19.47 -31.68
CA ALA A 481 8.00 -19.10 -33.08
C ALA A 481 6.61 -19.30 -33.70
N PRO A 482 6.15 -18.42 -34.60
CA PRO A 482 4.88 -18.62 -35.28
C PRO A 482 4.99 -19.90 -36.13
N THR A 483 4.15 -20.86 -35.85
CA THR A 483 3.97 -22.04 -36.70
C THR A 483 3.42 -21.60 -38.03
N THR A 484 4.26 -21.62 -39.09
CA THR A 484 3.79 -21.54 -40.45
C THR A 484 2.93 -22.76 -40.75
N SER A 485 1.70 -22.52 -41.15
CA SER A 485 0.75 -23.51 -41.64
C SER A 485 1.35 -24.31 -42.81
N GLY A 486 1.43 -25.61 -42.68
CA GLY A 486 1.84 -26.46 -43.76
C GLY A 486 1.75 -27.95 -43.47
N THR A 487 0.63 -28.53 -43.87
CA THR A 487 0.38 -29.90 -44.35
C THR A 487 0.63 -31.11 -43.43
N GLN A 488 -0.47 -31.83 -43.27
CA GLN A 488 -0.63 -33.19 -42.76
C GLN A 488 0.44 -34.19 -43.22
N ASN A 489 0.80 -35.09 -42.34
CA ASN A 489 0.86 -36.53 -42.73
C ASN A 489 0.66 -37.41 -41.49
N GLU A 490 -0.26 -38.34 -41.68
CA GLU A 490 -0.60 -39.43 -40.81
C GLU A 490 0.52 -40.47 -40.74
N GLY A 491 0.61 -41.14 -39.58
CA GLY A 491 1.17 -42.49 -39.58
C GLY A 491 1.91 -42.88 -38.33
N ASP A 492 1.25 -43.71 -37.63
CA ASP A 492 1.68 -44.95 -37.00
C ASP A 492 1.89 -44.92 -35.45
N GLY A 493 1.07 -45.82 -34.89
CA GLY A 493 0.98 -46.05 -33.46
C GLY A 493 2.13 -46.81 -32.85
N SER A 494 2.49 -46.43 -31.67
CA SER A 494 3.06 -47.30 -30.67
C SER A 494 2.69 -46.80 -29.28
N THR A 495 1.96 -47.59 -28.52
CA THR A 495 1.54 -47.33 -27.15
C THR A 495 2.71 -47.52 -26.19
N ASP A 496 3.24 -46.43 -25.67
CA ASP A 496 4.01 -46.43 -24.43
C ASP A 496 3.19 -45.75 -23.30
N SER A 497 2.81 -46.54 -22.30
CA SER A 497 1.79 -46.23 -21.35
C SER A 497 2.22 -45.33 -20.17
N ASN A 498 3.35 -44.60 -20.28
CA ASN A 498 3.92 -43.76 -19.23
C ASN A 498 4.25 -42.32 -19.64
N LYS A 499 3.87 -41.88 -20.82
CA LYS A 499 4.10 -40.48 -21.24
C LYS A 499 2.88 -39.62 -20.89
N ALA A 500 3.11 -38.50 -20.14
CA ALA A 500 2.09 -37.51 -19.86
C ALA A 500 1.51 -36.96 -21.19
N VAL A 501 0.18 -36.76 -21.24
CA VAL A 501 -0.52 -36.18 -22.38
C VAL A 501 -0.79 -34.72 -22.07
N VAL A 502 -0.25 -33.84 -22.91
CA VAL A 502 -0.60 -32.41 -22.83
C VAL A 502 -2.10 -32.26 -22.93
N THR A 503 -2.71 -31.73 -21.87
CA THR A 503 -4.16 -31.73 -21.69
C THR A 503 -4.66 -30.31 -21.62
N GLU A 504 -5.73 -30.02 -22.34
CA GLU A 504 -6.54 -28.81 -22.25
C GLU A 504 -8.01 -29.26 -22.18
N GLY A 505 -8.79 -28.68 -21.27
CA GLY A 505 -10.21 -28.97 -21.09
C GLY A 505 -10.52 -29.81 -19.86
N THR A 506 -11.76 -30.23 -19.73
CA THR A 506 -12.30 -30.82 -18.51
C THR A 506 -11.75 -32.21 -18.23
N ILE A 507 -11.25 -32.40 -16.99
CA ILE A 507 -10.92 -33.71 -16.41
C ILE A 507 -11.75 -33.95 -15.15
N TYR A 508 -11.79 -35.20 -14.71
CA TYR A 508 -12.60 -35.60 -13.57
C TYR A 508 -11.76 -36.37 -12.54
N TYR A 509 -12.13 -36.26 -11.29
CA TYR A 509 -11.53 -36.98 -10.17
C TYR A 509 -12.59 -37.60 -9.28
N ASN A 510 -12.48 -38.90 -9.02
CA ASN A 510 -13.31 -39.58 -8.03
C ASN A 510 -12.66 -39.49 -6.65
N ASN A 511 -13.18 -38.67 -5.77
CA ASN A 511 -12.71 -38.44 -4.40
C ASN A 511 -12.99 -39.66 -3.51
N THR A 512 -12.26 -40.75 -3.71
CA THR A 512 -12.37 -41.98 -2.91
C THR A 512 -11.88 -41.78 -1.47
N GLU A 513 -11.08 -40.78 -1.20
CA GLU A 513 -10.56 -40.44 0.12
C GLU A 513 -11.60 -39.66 0.98
N ASN A 514 -12.75 -39.29 0.40
CA ASN A 514 -13.82 -38.53 1.04
C ASN A 514 -13.36 -37.18 1.65
N TRP A 515 -12.44 -36.48 0.97
CA TRP A 515 -12.05 -35.14 1.38
C TRP A 515 -13.23 -34.17 1.32
N ALA A 516 -13.37 -33.31 2.32
CA ALA A 516 -14.47 -32.33 2.37
C ALA A 516 -14.37 -31.30 1.23
N ASN A 517 -13.16 -30.90 0.86
CA ASN A 517 -12.84 -30.07 -0.29
C ASN A 517 -11.83 -30.79 -1.17
N VAL A 518 -11.89 -30.57 -2.48
CA VAL A 518 -10.96 -31.16 -3.44
C VAL A 518 -10.35 -30.06 -4.29
N TYR A 519 -9.03 -30.01 -4.31
CA TYR A 519 -8.25 -29.08 -5.11
C TYR A 519 -7.40 -29.83 -6.12
N ALA A 520 -7.08 -29.16 -7.22
CA ALA A 520 -6.22 -29.67 -8.27
C ALA A 520 -5.06 -28.70 -8.50
N TYR A 521 -3.86 -29.16 -8.20
CA TYR A 521 -2.62 -28.47 -8.51
C TYR A 521 -1.99 -29.08 -9.76
N TYR A 522 -1.71 -28.29 -10.80
CA TYR A 522 -1.30 -28.78 -12.09
C TYR A 522 -0.18 -27.93 -12.70
N TRP A 523 0.68 -28.57 -13.51
CA TRP A 523 1.85 -27.98 -14.13
C TRP A 523 2.24 -28.67 -15.44
N SER A 524 3.21 -28.07 -16.20
CA SER A 524 3.79 -28.65 -17.40
C SER A 524 5.09 -29.40 -17.11
N SER A 525 5.57 -30.21 -18.06
CA SER A 525 6.86 -30.94 -17.97
C SER A 525 8.09 -30.04 -17.95
N GLN A 526 7.92 -28.76 -18.31
CA GLN A 526 8.99 -27.77 -18.32
C GLN A 526 9.08 -26.97 -17.01
N SER A 527 8.52 -27.50 -15.93
CA SER A 527 8.47 -26.88 -14.59
C SER A 527 7.60 -25.62 -14.48
N GLU A 528 6.79 -25.31 -15.50
CA GLU A 528 5.80 -24.22 -15.38
C GLU A 528 4.68 -24.63 -14.43
N GLN A 529 4.57 -23.88 -13.34
CA GLN A 529 3.42 -23.96 -12.44
C GLN A 529 2.23 -23.29 -13.11
N LEU A 530 1.29 -24.09 -13.60
CA LEU A 530 0.05 -23.59 -14.20
C LEU A 530 -1.05 -23.31 -13.16
N SER A 531 -0.76 -23.55 -11.87
CA SER A 531 -1.59 -23.22 -10.72
C SER A 531 -0.74 -23.01 -9.47
N VAL A 532 -1.20 -22.23 -8.51
CA VAL A 532 -0.52 -21.99 -7.22
C VAL A 532 -1.05 -22.99 -6.18
N TRP A 533 -0.15 -23.54 -5.35
CA TRP A 533 -0.55 -24.49 -4.29
C TRP A 533 -1.56 -23.86 -3.30
N PRO A 534 -2.65 -24.58 -2.90
CA PRO A 534 -2.97 -25.98 -3.14
C PRO A 534 -3.63 -26.26 -4.51
N GLY A 535 -3.67 -25.32 -5.42
CA GLY A 535 -4.31 -25.45 -6.72
C GLY A 535 -5.70 -24.83 -6.76
N VAL A 536 -6.45 -25.12 -7.82
CA VAL A 536 -7.80 -24.62 -8.03
C VAL A 536 -8.80 -25.59 -7.41
N GLN A 537 -9.79 -25.08 -6.69
CA GLN A 537 -10.85 -25.91 -6.13
C GLN A 537 -11.67 -26.57 -7.22
N MET A 538 -11.84 -27.89 -7.13
CA MET A 538 -12.58 -28.65 -8.11
C MET A 538 -14.10 -28.57 -7.86
N LYS A 539 -14.86 -28.53 -8.94
CA LYS A 539 -16.33 -28.50 -8.90
C LYS A 539 -16.89 -29.90 -8.75
N LYS A 540 -17.76 -30.13 -7.76
CA LYS A 540 -18.49 -31.40 -7.60
C LYS A 540 -19.49 -31.59 -8.74
N VAL A 541 -19.49 -32.77 -9.37
CA VAL A 541 -20.35 -33.09 -10.54
C VAL A 541 -21.46 -34.05 -10.15
N GLU A 542 -21.13 -35.20 -9.53
CA GLU A 542 -22.09 -36.20 -9.04
C GLU A 542 -21.44 -37.11 -7.98
N GLY A 543 -22.16 -37.51 -6.99
CA GLY A 543 -21.63 -38.40 -5.94
C GLY A 543 -20.32 -37.90 -5.35
N ASN A 544 -19.25 -38.67 -5.52
CA ASN A 544 -17.87 -38.30 -5.13
C ASN A 544 -17.02 -37.83 -6.30
N VAL A 545 -17.63 -37.53 -7.47
CA VAL A 545 -16.90 -37.10 -8.67
C VAL A 545 -16.84 -35.56 -8.72
N TYR A 546 -15.61 -35.04 -8.94
CA TYR A 546 -15.29 -33.64 -9.10
C TYR A 546 -14.70 -33.38 -10.48
N SER A 547 -14.85 -32.18 -11.02
CA SER A 547 -14.30 -31.78 -12.31
C SER A 547 -13.50 -30.49 -12.20
N ILE A 548 -12.57 -30.29 -13.13
CA ILE A 548 -11.86 -29.05 -13.34
C ILE A 548 -11.53 -28.91 -14.83
N ASP A 549 -11.54 -27.67 -15.32
CA ASP A 549 -11.08 -27.33 -16.65
C ASP A 549 -9.61 -26.95 -16.57
N LEU A 550 -8.75 -27.70 -17.24
CA LEU A 550 -7.32 -27.47 -17.29
C LEU A 550 -6.96 -26.55 -18.45
N PRO A 551 -6.05 -25.57 -18.22
CA PRO A 551 -5.53 -24.76 -19.31
C PRO A 551 -4.60 -25.57 -20.25
N ALA A 552 -4.40 -25.05 -21.45
CA ALA A 552 -3.48 -25.62 -22.41
C ALA A 552 -2.07 -25.75 -21.82
N GLY A 553 -1.39 -26.87 -22.09
CA GLY A 553 -0.05 -27.13 -21.57
C GLY A 553 -0.01 -27.95 -20.28
N SER A 554 -1.13 -28.25 -19.65
CA SER A 554 -1.16 -29.11 -18.46
C SER A 554 -0.74 -30.53 -18.79
N GLU A 555 0.25 -31.07 -18.06
CA GLU A 555 0.77 -32.41 -18.26
C GLU A 555 0.72 -33.24 -16.98
N TYR A 556 0.83 -32.60 -15.82
CA TYR A 556 0.80 -33.25 -14.50
C TYR A 556 -0.20 -32.59 -13.58
N ILE A 557 -0.68 -33.37 -12.60
CA ILE A 557 -1.68 -32.91 -11.63
C ILE A 557 -1.50 -33.62 -10.28
N ILE A 558 -1.79 -32.90 -9.20
CA ILE A 558 -1.99 -33.44 -7.84
C ILE A 558 -3.38 -33.08 -7.40
N PHE A 559 -4.17 -34.07 -6.97
CA PHE A 559 -5.42 -33.83 -6.27
C PHE A 559 -5.14 -33.78 -4.78
N ASN A 560 -5.74 -32.83 -4.04
CA ASN A 560 -5.49 -32.63 -2.60
C ASN A 560 -6.72 -32.05 -1.87
N ASP A 561 -6.65 -32.05 -0.53
CA ASP A 561 -7.71 -31.56 0.35
C ASP A 561 -7.60 -30.06 0.71
N GLY A 562 -6.66 -29.38 0.12
CA GLY A 562 -6.32 -27.99 0.46
C GLY A 562 -5.36 -27.83 1.64
N ASN A 563 -5.02 -28.93 2.36
CA ASN A 563 -4.14 -28.95 3.52
C ASN A 563 -2.97 -29.93 3.33
N ALA A 564 -3.01 -31.08 4.01
CA ALA A 564 -1.90 -32.01 4.06
C ALA A 564 -2.09 -33.29 3.23
N LEU A 565 -3.33 -33.66 2.92
CA LEU A 565 -3.66 -34.88 2.19
C LEU A 565 -3.64 -34.64 0.69
N LYS A 566 -2.88 -35.44 -0.06
CA LYS A 566 -2.74 -35.31 -1.51
C LYS A 566 -2.41 -36.64 -2.18
N THR A 567 -2.73 -36.74 -3.50
CA THR A 567 -2.22 -37.81 -4.35
C THR A 567 -0.72 -37.64 -4.58
N LYS A 568 -0.10 -38.67 -5.15
CA LYS A 568 1.21 -38.50 -5.82
C LYS A 568 1.01 -37.67 -7.10
N ASP A 569 2.13 -37.27 -7.67
CA ASP A 569 2.15 -36.65 -9.00
C ASP A 569 1.51 -37.60 -10.01
N VAL A 570 0.50 -37.11 -10.73
CA VAL A 570 -0.25 -37.89 -11.69
C VAL A 570 -0.04 -37.31 -13.09
N SER A 571 0.47 -38.13 -14.01
CA SER A 571 0.56 -37.74 -15.42
C SER A 571 -0.86 -37.68 -16.03
N LEU A 572 -1.19 -36.58 -16.71
CA LEU A 572 -2.47 -36.41 -17.36
C LEU A 572 -2.63 -37.31 -18.56
N ALA A 573 -3.86 -37.77 -18.80
CA ALA A 573 -4.19 -38.72 -19.88
C ALA A 573 -5.14 -38.12 -20.95
N GLY A 574 -5.30 -36.80 -20.96
CA GLY A 574 -6.19 -36.07 -21.88
C GLY A 574 -7.52 -35.66 -21.27
N ALA A 575 -8.22 -34.70 -21.91
CA ALA A 575 -9.54 -34.24 -21.50
C ALA A 575 -10.62 -35.31 -21.58
N GLY A 576 -11.72 -35.16 -20.83
CA GLY A 576 -12.80 -36.10 -20.78
C GLY A 576 -12.51 -37.40 -19.99
N LYS A 577 -11.40 -37.44 -19.26
CA LYS A 577 -11.00 -38.60 -18.47
C LYS A 577 -11.25 -38.37 -16.98
N ILE A 578 -11.56 -39.47 -16.27
CA ILE A 578 -11.69 -39.52 -14.82
C ILE A 578 -10.54 -40.29 -14.18
N TYR A 579 -9.93 -39.69 -13.17
CA TYR A 579 -8.94 -40.36 -12.32
C TYR A 579 -9.60 -41.02 -11.14
N ASN A 580 -9.44 -42.33 -11.02
CA ASN A 580 -10.04 -43.13 -9.97
C ASN A 580 -9.08 -44.23 -9.52
N ASN A 581 -8.77 -44.31 -8.22
CA ASN A 581 -7.88 -45.31 -7.63
C ASN A 581 -6.60 -45.56 -8.42
N GLY A 582 -5.89 -44.49 -8.80
CA GLY A 582 -4.60 -44.57 -9.47
C GLY A 582 -4.64 -44.79 -10.98
N LYS A 583 -5.82 -44.75 -11.62
CA LYS A 583 -5.96 -44.98 -13.08
C LYS A 583 -6.88 -43.97 -13.74
N TRP A 584 -6.54 -43.62 -14.98
CA TRP A 584 -7.42 -42.86 -15.88
C TRP A 584 -8.34 -43.79 -16.69
N SER A 585 -9.60 -43.35 -16.86
CA SER A 585 -10.59 -43.97 -17.76
C SER A 585 -11.48 -42.90 -18.38
N ASP A 586 -12.21 -43.23 -19.46
CA ASP A 586 -13.18 -42.30 -20.01
C ASP A 586 -14.28 -42.01 -19.02
N TYR A 587 -14.59 -40.73 -18.81
CA TYR A 587 -15.71 -40.32 -18.01
C TYR A 587 -17.01 -40.48 -18.82
N LYS A 588 -17.95 -41.27 -18.33
CA LYS A 588 -19.30 -41.38 -18.87
C LYS A 588 -20.30 -41.05 -17.77
N LYS A 589 -21.05 -39.98 -17.93
CA LYS A 589 -22.13 -39.61 -17.05
C LYS A 589 -23.18 -40.71 -17.04
N THR A 590 -23.59 -41.15 -15.88
CA THR A 590 -24.62 -42.20 -15.73
C THR A 590 -25.98 -41.54 -15.92
N ASP A 591 -26.62 -41.78 -17.07
CA ASP A 591 -27.99 -41.33 -17.34
C ASP A 591 -28.96 -42.14 -16.47
N THR A 592 -29.56 -41.51 -15.46
CA THR A 592 -30.80 -41.98 -14.86
C THR A 592 -31.88 -40.95 -15.16
N GLN A 593 -32.78 -41.38 -16.12
CA GLN A 593 -33.94 -40.62 -16.53
C GLN A 593 -34.94 -40.44 -15.39
N THR A 594 -35.34 -39.19 -15.11
CA THR A 594 -36.75 -38.77 -14.98
C THR A 594 -36.83 -37.25 -15.07
N THR A 595 -37.62 -36.82 -16.06
CA THR A 595 -38.01 -35.46 -16.43
C THR A 595 -39.03 -34.88 -15.43
N PRO A 596 -39.27 -33.55 -15.31
CA PRO A 596 -39.07 -32.51 -16.30
C PRO A 596 -38.17 -31.31 -15.86
N GLU A 597 -37.66 -30.75 -16.85
CA GLU A 597 -36.92 -29.50 -17.05
C GLU A 597 -37.50 -28.28 -16.33
N GLU A 598 -36.64 -27.60 -15.53
CA GLU A 598 -36.68 -26.14 -15.48
C GLU A 598 -35.26 -25.65 -15.51
N THR A 599 -34.95 -24.93 -16.57
CA THR A 599 -33.66 -24.48 -16.99
C THR A 599 -33.17 -23.31 -16.12
N THR A 600 -31.95 -23.40 -15.56
CA THR A 600 -31.22 -22.22 -15.13
C THR A 600 -30.92 -21.39 -16.38
N PRO A 601 -31.28 -20.09 -16.42
CA PRO A 601 -30.99 -19.25 -17.58
C PRO A 601 -29.50 -19.18 -17.83
N THR A 602 -29.09 -19.36 -19.06
CA THR A 602 -27.68 -19.25 -19.51
C THR A 602 -27.18 -17.81 -19.54
N GLU A 603 -28.07 -16.84 -19.32
CA GLU A 603 -27.75 -15.41 -19.14
C GLU A 603 -28.57 -14.86 -17.97
N PRO A 604 -27.99 -13.94 -17.14
CA PRO A 604 -28.71 -13.34 -16.03
C PRO A 604 -29.90 -12.52 -16.53
N ILE A 605 -31.01 -12.55 -15.81
CA ILE A 605 -32.18 -11.70 -16.06
C ILE A 605 -32.01 -10.45 -15.20
N PRO A 606 -31.79 -9.24 -15.78
CA PRO A 606 -31.73 -8.01 -15.00
C PRO A 606 -32.97 -7.88 -14.11
N THR A 607 -32.74 -7.82 -12.82
CA THR A 607 -33.77 -7.94 -11.79
C THR A 607 -33.91 -6.65 -11.02
N THR A 608 -35.16 -6.25 -10.81
CA THR A 608 -35.56 -5.16 -9.91
C THR A 608 -36.64 -5.69 -8.98
N GLY A 609 -36.43 -5.56 -7.66
CA GLY A 609 -37.44 -6.01 -6.68
C GLY A 609 -36.99 -7.16 -5.80
N ALA A 610 -37.96 -7.81 -5.13
CA ALA A 610 -37.67 -8.79 -4.09
C ALA A 610 -37.09 -10.10 -4.65
N VAL A 611 -36.01 -10.57 -4.04
CA VAL A 611 -35.50 -11.94 -4.17
C VAL A 611 -35.32 -12.57 -2.79
N PHE A 612 -35.35 -13.91 -2.73
CA PHE A 612 -35.38 -14.64 -1.47
C PHE A 612 -34.33 -15.73 -1.45
N PHE A 613 -33.83 -16.03 -0.26
CA PHE A 613 -32.81 -17.04 -0.01
C PHE A 613 -33.22 -17.94 1.16
N LYS A 614 -33.09 -19.24 0.98
CA LYS A 614 -33.30 -20.20 2.07
C LYS A 614 -32.01 -20.51 2.78
N ASN A 615 -31.87 -20.05 4.02
CA ASN A 615 -30.70 -20.24 4.88
C ASN A 615 -30.67 -21.68 5.47
N SER A 616 -30.47 -22.68 4.62
CA SER A 616 -30.37 -24.08 5.02
C SER A 616 -29.19 -24.37 5.93
N GLU A 617 -28.11 -23.57 5.82
CA GLU A 617 -26.86 -23.65 6.60
C GLU A 617 -27.01 -23.01 8.00
N LYS A 618 -28.15 -22.38 8.28
CA LYS A 618 -28.43 -21.71 9.58
C LYS A 618 -27.42 -20.66 9.97
N TRP A 619 -26.95 -19.84 9.02
CA TRP A 619 -26.11 -18.70 9.31
C TRP A 619 -26.84 -17.76 10.28
N SER A 620 -26.11 -17.25 11.27
CA SER A 620 -26.65 -16.30 12.25
C SER A 620 -26.91 -14.93 11.64
N ASN A 621 -26.15 -14.57 10.61
CA ASN A 621 -26.30 -13.40 9.76
C ASN A 621 -26.51 -13.86 8.32
N VAL A 622 -27.39 -13.20 7.58
CA VAL A 622 -27.60 -13.49 6.16
C VAL A 622 -27.53 -12.17 5.39
N LYS A 623 -26.55 -12.07 4.51
CA LYS A 623 -26.29 -10.89 3.67
C LYS A 623 -26.36 -11.25 2.20
N ALA A 624 -26.61 -10.25 1.36
CA ALA A 624 -26.63 -10.36 -0.08
C ALA A 624 -25.70 -9.31 -0.69
N TYR A 625 -24.68 -9.77 -1.39
CA TYR A 625 -23.80 -8.95 -2.24
C TYR A 625 -24.26 -9.10 -3.69
N TYR A 626 -24.47 -7.98 -4.39
CA TYR A 626 -25.07 -8.00 -5.72
C TYR A 626 -24.45 -6.94 -6.65
N TRP A 627 -24.48 -7.24 -7.97
CA TRP A 627 -23.90 -6.38 -9.01
C TRP A 627 -24.54 -6.62 -10.38
N SER A 628 -24.15 -5.79 -11.37
CA SER A 628 -24.45 -6.00 -12.78
C SER A 628 -23.17 -5.96 -13.61
N MET A 629 -23.22 -6.38 -14.86
CA MET A 629 -22.07 -6.28 -15.79
C MET A 629 -21.74 -4.81 -16.11
N ALA A 630 -22.71 -3.92 -16.03
CA ALA A 630 -22.54 -2.49 -16.26
C ALA A 630 -22.03 -1.75 -15.02
N ASP A 631 -22.33 -2.26 -13.80
CA ASP A 631 -21.87 -1.72 -12.51
C ASP A 631 -21.45 -2.87 -11.60
N GLN A 632 -20.14 -3.12 -11.53
CA GLN A 632 -19.56 -4.23 -10.77
C GLN A 632 -19.64 -4.06 -9.24
N LYS A 633 -20.17 -2.93 -8.75
CA LYS A 633 -20.28 -2.64 -7.31
C LYS A 633 -21.57 -1.90 -6.97
N MET A 634 -22.71 -2.54 -7.17
CA MET A 634 -24.00 -1.96 -6.74
C MET A 634 -24.15 -1.91 -5.22
N CYS A 635 -23.33 -2.67 -4.47
CA CYS A 635 -23.19 -2.60 -3.01
C CYS A 635 -21.74 -2.93 -2.58
N ALA A 636 -21.36 -2.57 -1.36
CA ALA A 636 -20.05 -2.90 -0.81
C ALA A 636 -20.03 -4.32 -0.22
N TRP A 637 -18.91 -5.04 -0.34
CA TRP A 637 -18.74 -6.34 0.33
C TRP A 637 -18.77 -6.17 1.86
N PRO A 638 -19.43 -7.08 2.63
CA PRO A 638 -20.08 -8.34 2.26
C PRO A 638 -21.52 -8.21 1.76
N GLY A 639 -22.02 -7.05 1.42
CA GLY A 639 -23.36 -6.83 0.95
C GLY A 639 -24.33 -6.37 2.05
N GLU A 640 -25.61 -6.26 1.70
CA GLU A 640 -26.66 -5.78 2.57
C GLU A 640 -27.29 -6.90 3.40
N ASP A 641 -27.81 -6.56 4.58
CA ASP A 641 -28.50 -7.51 5.43
C ASP A 641 -29.84 -7.93 4.84
N MET A 642 -30.11 -9.21 4.82
CA MET A 642 -31.39 -9.76 4.35
C MET A 642 -32.39 -9.84 5.51
N ILE A 643 -33.63 -9.57 5.21
CA ILE A 643 -34.74 -9.59 6.17
C ILE A 643 -35.32 -11.01 6.29
N LEU A 644 -35.46 -11.54 7.49
CA LEU A 644 -36.14 -12.79 7.75
C LEU A 644 -37.65 -12.67 7.39
N VAL A 645 -38.12 -13.46 6.45
CA VAL A 645 -39.47 -13.39 5.93
C VAL A 645 -40.36 -14.49 6.52
N ASP A 646 -39.88 -15.74 6.47
CA ASP A 646 -40.60 -16.89 7.03
C ASP A 646 -39.65 -18.04 7.33
N GLY A 647 -39.72 -18.60 8.55
CA GLY A 647 -38.92 -19.74 8.97
C GLY A 647 -37.43 -19.56 8.82
N ASP A 648 -36.82 -20.13 7.78
CA ASP A 648 -35.39 -19.97 7.40
C ASP A 648 -35.21 -19.21 6.07
N ILE A 649 -36.25 -18.52 5.58
CA ILE A 649 -36.24 -17.76 4.33
C ILE A 649 -36.01 -16.28 4.61
N TYR A 650 -34.99 -15.72 3.97
CA TYR A 650 -34.61 -14.33 4.02
C TYR A 650 -34.91 -13.66 2.68
N GLY A 651 -35.24 -12.38 2.68
CA GLY A 651 -35.54 -11.60 1.48
C GLY A 651 -34.77 -10.28 1.43
N ILE A 652 -34.49 -9.78 0.22
CA ILE A 652 -33.91 -8.48 -0.06
C ILE A 652 -34.59 -7.88 -1.28
N ILE A 653 -34.67 -6.53 -1.33
CA ILE A 653 -35.18 -5.79 -2.50
C ILE A 653 -33.97 -5.30 -3.27
N LEU A 654 -33.78 -5.80 -4.48
CA LEU A 654 -32.66 -5.42 -5.33
C LEU A 654 -32.95 -4.16 -6.13
N PRO A 655 -31.94 -3.27 -6.32
CA PRO A 655 -32.04 -2.10 -7.19
C PRO A 655 -32.20 -2.50 -8.68
N GLU A 656 -32.60 -1.53 -9.50
CA GLU A 656 -32.86 -1.73 -10.92
C GLU A 656 -31.61 -2.22 -11.65
N GLY A 657 -31.78 -3.27 -12.46
CA GLY A 657 -30.73 -3.78 -13.34
C GLY A 657 -29.73 -4.71 -12.68
N THR A 658 -29.96 -5.18 -11.44
CA THR A 658 -29.12 -6.19 -10.81
C THR A 658 -29.15 -7.51 -11.60
N GLU A 659 -27.98 -8.09 -11.87
CA GLU A 659 -27.82 -9.29 -12.70
C GLU A 659 -27.30 -10.49 -11.92
N TYR A 660 -26.47 -10.25 -10.90
CA TYR A 660 -25.79 -11.28 -10.11
C TYR A 660 -25.95 -11.05 -8.62
N ILE A 661 -25.84 -12.11 -7.83
CA ILE A 661 -25.95 -12.08 -6.37
C ILE A 661 -25.11 -13.18 -5.72
N ILE A 662 -24.53 -12.87 -4.54
CA ILE A 662 -23.92 -13.82 -3.61
C ILE A 662 -24.65 -13.69 -2.28
N PHE A 663 -25.13 -14.81 -1.73
CA PHE A 663 -25.61 -14.87 -0.36
C PHE A 663 -24.45 -15.29 0.55
N ASN A 664 -24.28 -14.63 1.70
CA ASN A 664 -23.19 -14.91 2.62
C ASN A 664 -23.57 -14.64 4.08
N ASN A 665 -22.69 -15.03 5.02
CA ASN A 665 -22.90 -14.84 6.45
C ASN A 665 -22.19 -13.60 7.02
N GLY A 666 -21.63 -12.76 6.15
CA GLY A 666 -20.82 -11.62 6.56
C GLY A 666 -19.37 -11.95 6.94
N ASP A 667 -19.01 -13.24 6.90
CA ASP A 667 -17.68 -13.77 7.26
C ASP A 667 -17.18 -14.72 6.15
N ALA A 668 -16.76 -15.94 6.44
CA ALA A 668 -16.13 -16.85 5.48
C ALA A 668 -17.11 -17.74 4.67
N ALA A 669 -18.39 -17.85 5.05
CA ALA A 669 -19.36 -18.72 4.38
C ALA A 669 -20.20 -17.94 3.37
N GLN A 670 -20.20 -18.38 2.11
CA GLN A 670 -20.93 -17.74 1.01
C GLN A 670 -21.35 -18.75 -0.06
N THR A 671 -22.34 -18.38 -0.87
CA THR A 671 -22.66 -19.09 -2.13
C THR A 671 -21.63 -18.75 -3.21
N ILE A 672 -21.67 -19.47 -4.32
CA ILE A 672 -21.03 -19.03 -5.57
C ILE A 672 -21.75 -17.79 -6.13
N ASP A 673 -21.19 -17.19 -7.15
CA ASP A 673 -21.84 -16.17 -7.98
C ASP A 673 -23.10 -16.76 -8.63
N ILE A 674 -24.24 -16.15 -8.34
CA ILE A 674 -25.54 -16.66 -8.82
C ILE A 674 -26.12 -15.67 -9.82
N SER A 675 -26.40 -16.13 -11.05
CA SER A 675 -27.19 -15.36 -12.02
C SER A 675 -28.64 -15.23 -11.56
N LEU A 676 -29.17 -14.01 -11.53
CA LEU A 676 -30.53 -13.75 -11.13
C LEU A 676 -31.53 -14.27 -12.17
N ALA A 677 -32.63 -14.80 -11.70
CA ALA A 677 -33.71 -15.38 -12.50
C ALA A 677 -34.99 -14.52 -12.51
N GLY A 678 -34.88 -13.25 -12.12
CA GLY A 678 -35.98 -12.32 -12.01
C GLY A 678 -36.52 -12.14 -10.59
N ALA A 679 -37.41 -11.16 -10.40
CA ALA A 679 -38.00 -10.85 -9.11
C ALA A 679 -38.99 -11.92 -8.61
N ASN A 680 -39.24 -11.95 -7.30
CA ASN A 680 -40.10 -12.89 -6.61
C ASN A 680 -39.68 -14.37 -6.78
N LYS A 681 -38.38 -14.59 -6.78
CA LYS A 681 -37.74 -15.90 -6.84
C LYS A 681 -37.05 -16.22 -5.51
N LEU A 682 -37.16 -17.49 -5.10
CA LEU A 682 -36.46 -18.06 -3.95
C LEU A 682 -35.28 -18.93 -4.43
N TYR A 683 -34.11 -18.65 -3.94
CA TYR A 683 -32.94 -19.50 -4.12
C TYR A 683 -32.83 -20.50 -2.97
N ALA A 684 -32.95 -21.76 -3.29
CA ALA A 684 -32.85 -22.88 -2.37
C ALA A 684 -32.27 -24.10 -3.08
N ASP A 685 -31.42 -24.88 -2.41
CA ASP A 685 -30.84 -26.13 -2.97
C ASP A 685 -30.21 -25.90 -4.38
N GLU A 686 -29.48 -24.79 -4.53
CA GLU A 686 -28.80 -24.33 -5.75
C GLU A 686 -29.73 -24.03 -6.95
N LYS A 687 -31.00 -23.73 -6.71
CA LYS A 687 -31.98 -23.44 -7.76
C LYS A 687 -32.93 -22.31 -7.42
N TRP A 688 -33.33 -21.57 -8.44
CA TRP A 688 -34.42 -20.60 -8.36
C TRP A 688 -35.78 -21.25 -8.52
N SER A 689 -36.74 -20.84 -7.73
CA SER A 689 -38.15 -21.21 -7.87
C SER A 689 -39.05 -20.00 -7.62
N ASP A 690 -40.28 -20.04 -8.14
CA ASP A 690 -41.26 -18.97 -7.84
C ASP A 690 -41.58 -18.94 -6.34
N TYR A 691 -41.60 -17.74 -5.77
CA TYR A 691 -41.95 -17.56 -4.37
C TYR A 691 -42.96 -16.42 -4.21
N SER A 692 -44.04 -16.68 -3.47
CA SER A 692 -45.16 -15.76 -3.28
C SER A 692 -45.10 -14.98 -1.96
N GLY A 693 -44.01 -15.14 -1.17
CA GLY A 693 -43.76 -14.35 0.03
C GLY A 693 -43.53 -12.88 -0.30
N THR A 694 -43.94 -12.01 0.58
CA THR A 694 -43.69 -10.57 0.48
C THR A 694 -42.77 -10.14 1.62
N ILE A 695 -41.80 -9.32 1.30
CA ILE A 695 -41.04 -8.58 2.31
C ILE A 695 -42.05 -7.55 2.85
N ALA A 696 -42.60 -7.79 4.04
CA ALA A 696 -43.54 -6.86 4.64
C ALA A 696 -42.79 -5.55 4.97
N ASP A 697 -43.32 -4.43 4.45
CA ASP A 697 -42.94 -3.12 4.95
C ASP A 697 -43.32 -3.04 6.45
N LYS A 698 -42.39 -3.34 7.32
CA LYS A 698 -42.58 -3.06 8.73
C LYS A 698 -42.46 -1.54 8.92
N LYS A 699 -43.62 -0.88 8.81
CA LYS A 699 -43.84 0.41 9.42
C LYS A 699 -43.67 0.23 10.94
N PRO A 700 -42.76 0.95 11.59
CA PRO A 700 -42.62 0.82 13.05
C PRO A 700 -43.90 1.19 13.74
N ASP A 701 -44.48 0.25 14.52
CA ASP A 701 -45.60 0.48 15.42
C ASP A 701 -45.10 1.31 16.59
N THR A 702 -45.61 2.51 16.71
CA THR A 702 -45.19 3.50 17.74
C THR A 702 -45.80 3.19 19.10
N SER A 703 -45.57 1.99 19.65
CA SER A 703 -45.95 1.68 21.04
C SER A 703 -45.14 0.52 21.63
N ASP A 704 -43.83 0.61 21.63
CA ASP A 704 -43.00 -0.09 22.64
C ASP A 704 -41.62 0.60 22.78
N SER A 705 -41.42 1.18 23.97
CA SER A 705 -40.23 1.95 24.32
C SER A 705 -39.07 1.02 24.73
N SER A 706 -38.58 0.18 23.79
CA SER A 706 -37.32 -0.54 23.97
C SER A 706 -36.74 -1.00 22.61
N VAL A 707 -36.37 -0.05 21.78
CA VAL A 707 -35.55 -0.33 20.59
C VAL A 707 -34.09 -0.34 21.05
N ASN A 708 -33.47 -1.50 20.93
CA ASN A 708 -32.05 -1.67 21.25
C ASN A 708 -31.21 -1.10 20.10
N TYR A 709 -30.59 0.08 20.32
CA TYR A 709 -29.80 0.82 19.34
C TYR A 709 -28.28 0.55 19.47
N GLU A 710 -27.86 -0.63 19.91
CA GLU A 710 -26.47 -0.98 20.12
C GLU A 710 -25.67 -0.85 18.81
N GLY A 711 -24.68 0.04 18.83
CA GLY A 711 -23.71 0.24 17.73
C GLY A 711 -24.07 1.33 16.71
N ASN A 712 -25.17 2.05 16.85
CA ASN A 712 -25.59 3.06 15.88
C ASN A 712 -25.30 4.50 16.33
N VAL A 713 -25.00 5.37 15.36
CA VAL A 713 -24.92 6.81 15.49
C VAL A 713 -26.13 7.43 14.80
N PHE A 714 -26.67 8.51 15.39
CA PHE A 714 -27.85 9.20 14.87
C PHE A 714 -27.58 10.68 14.67
N PHE A 715 -28.28 11.28 13.71
CA PHE A 715 -28.22 12.70 13.41
C PHE A 715 -29.63 13.27 13.22
N LYS A 716 -29.96 14.35 13.92
CA LYS A 716 -31.19 15.15 13.73
C LYS A 716 -30.91 16.23 12.69
N ASN A 717 -31.46 16.08 11.49
CA ASN A 717 -31.31 17.01 10.39
C ASN A 717 -32.10 18.32 10.60
N THR A 718 -31.61 19.15 11.48
CA THR A 718 -32.22 20.48 11.74
C THR A 718 -31.93 21.50 10.61
N MET A 719 -31.02 21.14 9.69
CA MET A 719 -30.59 22.01 8.57
C MET A 719 -31.44 21.81 7.31
N ASN A 720 -32.41 20.90 7.34
CA ASN A 720 -33.31 20.57 6.22
C ASN A 720 -32.57 20.09 4.95
N TRP A 721 -31.45 19.37 5.12
CA TRP A 721 -30.77 18.75 4.01
C TRP A 721 -31.63 17.67 3.34
N LYS A 722 -31.59 17.57 2.02
CA LYS A 722 -32.37 16.57 1.27
C LYS A 722 -31.82 15.16 1.45
N GLU A 723 -30.52 15.09 1.59
CA GLU A 723 -29.76 13.86 1.81
C GLU A 723 -28.76 14.12 2.93
N VAL A 724 -28.47 13.11 3.70
CA VAL A 724 -27.52 13.21 4.82
C VAL A 724 -26.49 12.11 4.67
N TYR A 725 -25.22 12.50 4.73
CA TYR A 725 -24.07 11.62 4.68
C TYR A 725 -23.30 11.75 5.97
N ILE A 726 -22.57 10.70 6.35
CA ILE A 726 -21.65 10.66 7.47
C ILE A 726 -20.26 10.31 7.00
N TYR A 727 -19.31 11.20 7.19
CA TYR A 727 -17.89 10.95 7.01
C TYR A 727 -17.29 10.67 8.38
N TYR A 728 -16.48 9.59 8.51
CA TYR A 728 -15.94 9.17 9.79
C TYR A 728 -14.51 8.65 9.65
N TRP A 729 -13.75 8.79 10.73
CA TRP A 729 -12.35 8.38 10.81
C TRP A 729 -11.93 8.11 12.25
N SER A 730 -10.71 7.59 12.42
CA SER A 730 -10.02 7.48 13.70
C SER A 730 -8.61 8.06 13.59
N THR A 731 -7.95 8.26 14.71
CA THR A 731 -6.53 8.64 14.74
C THR A 731 -5.61 7.55 14.16
N ILE A 732 -6.07 6.29 14.16
CA ILE A 732 -5.34 5.13 13.60
C ILE A 732 -5.62 4.98 12.10
N ASP A 733 -6.85 5.25 11.65
CA ASP A 733 -7.26 5.23 10.25
C ASP A 733 -8.03 6.51 9.89
N PRO A 734 -7.34 7.54 9.38
CA PRO A 734 -7.98 8.81 9.02
C PRO A 734 -8.82 8.74 7.74
N LYS A 735 -8.90 7.60 7.08
CA LYS A 735 -9.69 7.38 5.85
C LYS A 735 -10.56 6.12 5.95
N MET A 736 -11.26 5.94 7.07
CA MET A 736 -12.25 4.87 7.19
C MET A 736 -13.39 5.04 6.17
N THR A 737 -13.61 6.27 5.68
CA THR A 737 -14.56 6.58 4.59
C THR A 737 -13.94 7.54 3.56
N THR A 738 -14.57 7.63 2.38
CA THR A 738 -14.21 8.57 1.31
C THR A 738 -15.21 9.72 1.31
N TRP A 739 -14.75 10.95 1.16
CA TRP A 739 -15.63 12.13 1.09
C TRP A 739 -16.66 12.02 -0.05
N PRO A 740 -17.95 12.39 0.15
CA PRO A 740 -18.55 13.04 1.33
C PRO A 740 -18.97 12.08 2.46
N GLY A 741 -18.55 10.83 2.47
CA GLY A 741 -18.93 9.84 3.44
C GLY A 741 -20.01 8.90 2.92
N GLU A 742 -20.59 8.12 3.82
CA GLU A 742 -21.65 7.18 3.50
C GLU A 742 -23.03 7.78 3.76
N LYS A 743 -23.98 7.43 2.90
CA LYS A 743 -25.35 7.96 3.02
C LYS A 743 -26.05 7.37 4.23
N MET A 744 -26.61 8.22 5.07
CA MET A 744 -27.38 7.82 6.24
C MET A 744 -28.82 7.45 5.90
N ASN A 745 -29.36 6.49 6.62
CA ASN A 745 -30.73 6.03 6.46
C ASN A 745 -31.71 6.92 7.22
N SER A 746 -32.74 7.43 6.55
CA SER A 746 -33.81 8.19 7.22
C SER A 746 -34.67 7.27 8.09
N LEU A 747 -34.83 7.62 9.35
CA LEU A 747 -35.65 6.90 10.33
C LEU A 747 -37.02 7.57 10.60
N GLY A 748 -37.32 8.67 9.90
CA GLY A 748 -38.52 9.52 10.15
C GLY A 748 -38.20 10.71 11.06
N ASP A 749 -39.10 11.68 11.11
CA ASP A 749 -38.99 12.87 11.98
C ASP A 749 -37.65 13.62 11.89
N ASP A 750 -37.10 13.70 10.66
CA ASP A 750 -35.79 14.30 10.37
C ASP A 750 -34.58 13.64 11.09
N ILE A 751 -34.74 12.43 11.61
CA ILE A 751 -33.68 11.64 12.22
C ILE A 751 -33.10 10.68 11.18
N TYR A 752 -31.77 10.65 11.11
CA TYR A 752 -30.99 9.77 10.27
C TYR A 752 -30.11 8.88 11.14
N GLY A 753 -29.96 7.61 10.77
CA GLY A 753 -29.16 6.64 11.50
C GLY A 753 -28.11 5.96 10.61
N PHE A 754 -27.01 5.61 11.22
CA PHE A 754 -25.92 4.87 10.56
C PHE A 754 -25.23 3.92 11.55
N THR A 755 -24.70 2.81 11.07
CA THR A 755 -23.93 1.87 11.90
C THR A 755 -22.45 2.10 11.63
N LEU A 756 -21.75 2.74 12.54
CA LEU A 756 -20.32 2.97 12.45
C LEU A 756 -19.52 1.68 12.70
N PRO A 757 -18.42 1.45 12.00
CA PRO A 757 -17.49 0.37 12.29
C PRO A 757 -16.78 0.59 13.65
N GLU A 758 -16.20 -0.48 14.19
CA GLU A 758 -15.44 -0.40 15.43
C GLU A 758 -14.19 0.48 15.27
N GLY A 759 -13.89 1.30 16.27
CA GLY A 759 -12.70 2.14 16.30
C GLY A 759 -12.86 3.54 15.71
N VAL A 760 -14.08 3.98 15.33
CA VAL A 760 -14.34 5.37 14.92
C VAL A 760 -14.18 6.30 16.11
N GLU A 761 -13.45 7.41 15.92
CA GLU A 761 -13.18 8.43 16.93
C GLU A 761 -13.82 9.77 16.59
N SER A 762 -14.03 10.05 15.30
CA SER A 762 -14.55 11.33 14.83
C SER A 762 -15.49 11.17 13.65
N VAL A 763 -16.47 12.07 13.53
CA VAL A 763 -17.44 12.10 12.43
C VAL A 763 -17.74 13.52 11.96
N ILE A 764 -18.14 13.65 10.70
CA ILE A 764 -18.75 14.84 10.09
C ILE A 764 -20.07 14.41 9.48
N PHE A 765 -21.14 15.18 9.69
CA PHE A 765 -22.38 15.04 8.92
C PHE A 765 -22.42 16.08 7.81
N THR A 766 -22.89 15.69 6.61
CA THR A 766 -22.89 16.59 5.44
C THR A 766 -24.07 16.31 4.51
N ASP A 767 -24.44 17.32 3.72
CA ASP A 767 -25.45 17.21 2.66
C ASP A 767 -24.90 16.60 1.35
N GLY A 768 -23.58 16.34 1.29
CA GLY A 768 -22.89 15.87 0.08
C GLY A 768 -22.59 16.95 -0.97
N ASP A 769 -23.11 18.16 -0.82
CA ASP A 769 -23.02 19.29 -1.79
C ASP A 769 -22.23 20.50 -1.25
N GLY A 770 -21.55 20.34 -0.10
CA GLY A 770 -20.62 21.34 0.45
C GLY A 770 -21.09 22.00 1.74
N THR A 771 -22.24 21.60 2.33
CA THR A 771 -22.61 21.97 3.69
C THR A 771 -22.33 20.80 4.64
N GLN A 772 -21.71 21.08 5.78
CA GLN A 772 -21.31 20.06 6.74
C GLN A 772 -21.28 20.61 8.17
N THR A 773 -21.25 19.71 9.15
CA THR A 773 -20.94 20.04 10.55
C THR A 773 -19.43 20.27 10.73
N ASP A 774 -19.04 20.78 11.88
CA ASP A 774 -17.65 20.72 12.35
C ASP A 774 -17.21 19.26 12.55
N ASP A 775 -15.92 19.04 12.76
CA ASP A 775 -15.34 17.77 13.16
C ASP A 775 -15.82 17.40 14.57
N LEU A 776 -16.65 16.39 14.69
CA LEU A 776 -17.27 16.00 15.96
C LEU A 776 -16.58 14.75 16.52
N ALA A 777 -16.04 14.84 17.73
CA ALA A 777 -15.57 13.66 18.46
C ALA A 777 -16.75 12.73 18.75
N TYR A 778 -16.63 11.44 18.33
CA TYR A 778 -17.69 10.45 18.53
C TYR A 778 -17.68 9.90 19.96
N PRO A 779 -18.71 10.12 20.77
CA PRO A 779 -18.69 9.74 22.19
C PRO A 779 -19.06 8.26 22.45
N GLY A 780 -19.40 7.51 21.41
CA GLY A 780 -19.83 6.10 21.50
C GLY A 780 -21.27 5.87 21.04
N SER A 781 -21.76 4.65 21.15
CA SER A 781 -23.09 4.24 20.70
C SER A 781 -24.26 4.83 21.52
N ASN A 782 -25.47 4.78 20.96
CA ASN A 782 -26.72 5.27 21.54
C ASN A 782 -26.82 6.81 21.73
N VAL A 783 -26.12 7.57 20.89
CA VAL A 783 -26.17 9.02 20.90
C VAL A 783 -26.71 9.58 19.59
N ILE A 784 -27.40 10.71 19.68
CA ILE A 784 -27.87 11.49 18.54
C ILE A 784 -27.19 12.86 18.53
N CYS A 785 -26.71 13.28 17.37
CA CYS A 785 -26.20 14.62 17.18
C CYS A 785 -27.35 15.55 16.80
N VAL A 786 -27.56 16.61 17.61
CA VAL A 786 -28.57 17.65 17.40
C VAL A 786 -27.87 19.00 17.45
N GLY A 787 -27.79 19.72 16.33
CA GLY A 787 -27.13 21.03 16.28
C GLY A 787 -25.68 20.97 16.76
N GLU A 788 -24.91 19.95 16.29
CA GLU A 788 -23.50 19.70 16.65
C GLU A 788 -23.23 19.31 18.12
N LYS A 789 -24.26 18.93 18.85
CA LYS A 789 -24.15 18.41 20.22
C LYS A 789 -24.64 16.99 20.30
N TRP A 790 -23.93 16.18 21.07
CA TRP A 790 -24.32 14.80 21.36
C TRP A 790 -25.29 14.74 22.55
N VAL A 791 -26.42 14.07 22.38
CA VAL A 791 -27.41 13.74 23.42
C VAL A 791 -27.71 12.24 23.39
N GLU A 792 -28.09 11.70 24.57
CA GLU A 792 -28.51 10.29 24.64
C GLU A 792 -29.81 10.08 23.89
N MET A 793 -29.90 9.02 23.12
CA MET A 793 -31.10 8.64 22.37
C MET A 793 -32.25 8.36 23.37
N GLY A 794 -33.38 9.09 23.22
CA GLY A 794 -34.54 8.98 24.14
C GLY A 794 -34.56 10.00 25.30
N SER A 795 -33.61 10.93 25.35
CA SER A 795 -33.68 12.06 26.30
C SER A 795 -34.73 13.11 25.85
N ALA A 796 -35.31 13.82 26.80
CA ALA A 796 -36.35 14.82 26.53
C ALA A 796 -35.85 16.11 25.84
N ASP A 797 -34.54 16.20 25.54
CA ASP A 797 -33.89 17.33 24.87
C ASP A 797 -33.98 17.31 23.34
N LEU A 798 -34.61 16.29 22.74
CA LEU A 798 -34.78 16.17 21.29
C LEU A 798 -35.69 17.23 20.63
N ASP A 799 -36.50 17.94 21.41
CA ASP A 799 -37.58 18.85 20.92
C ASP A 799 -37.30 20.36 21.12
N GLN A 800 -36.13 20.77 21.56
CA GLN A 800 -35.79 22.18 21.69
C GLN A 800 -35.04 22.67 20.44
N PRO A 801 -35.64 23.55 19.58
CA PRO A 801 -34.87 24.24 18.57
C PRO A 801 -34.03 25.32 19.25
N GLU A 802 -32.70 25.13 19.33
CA GLU A 802 -31.82 26.27 19.64
C GLU A 802 -31.95 27.31 18.52
N GLN A 803 -32.18 28.57 18.91
CA GLN A 803 -32.09 29.71 18.01
C GLN A 803 -30.70 29.74 17.35
N PRO A 804 -30.55 30.07 16.05
CA PRO A 804 -29.25 30.20 15.41
C PRO A 804 -28.40 31.18 16.22
N LYS A 805 -27.20 30.77 16.66
CA LYS A 805 -26.21 31.69 17.21
C LYS A 805 -25.98 32.77 16.17
N GLU A 806 -26.18 34.06 16.52
CA GLU A 806 -25.80 35.17 15.66
C GLU A 806 -24.31 35.02 15.31
N LYS A 807 -23.98 34.94 14.03
CA LYS A 807 -22.57 34.88 13.54
C LYS A 807 -21.80 36.07 14.09
N GLN A 808 -20.69 35.83 14.71
CA GLN A 808 -19.89 36.84 15.40
C GLN A 808 -18.71 37.25 14.51
N TYR A 809 -18.61 38.56 14.22
CA TYR A 809 -17.64 39.11 13.29
C TYR A 809 -16.64 40.04 13.96
N VAL A 810 -15.42 40.05 13.42
CA VAL A 810 -14.46 41.13 13.64
C VAL A 810 -14.34 41.94 12.35
N TYR A 811 -14.22 43.24 12.49
CA TYR A 811 -14.21 44.19 11.39
C TYR A 811 -12.85 44.90 11.30
N PHE A 812 -12.42 45.21 10.09
CA PHE A 812 -11.21 45.96 9.80
C PHE A 812 -11.48 47.12 8.86
N LYS A 813 -11.03 48.31 9.22
CA LYS A 813 -11.08 49.48 8.34
C LYS A 813 -9.78 49.59 7.53
N ASN A 814 -9.81 49.27 6.29
CA ASN A 814 -8.67 49.24 5.37
C ASN A 814 -8.23 50.68 5.01
N THR A 815 -7.64 51.38 5.96
CA THR A 815 -7.12 52.73 5.78
C THR A 815 -5.91 52.76 4.82
N GLY A 816 -5.21 51.64 4.65
CA GLY A 816 -4.09 51.44 3.73
C GLY A 816 -4.51 51.30 2.27
N LYS A 817 -5.83 51.21 1.98
CA LYS A 817 -6.38 51.01 0.63
C LYS A 817 -5.81 49.77 -0.07
N TRP A 818 -5.58 48.69 0.68
CA TRP A 818 -5.12 47.43 0.19
C TRP A 818 -6.16 46.84 -0.78
N LYS A 819 -5.70 46.27 -1.89
CA LYS A 819 -6.57 45.66 -2.89
C LYS A 819 -7.17 44.33 -2.41
N LYS A 820 -6.41 43.62 -1.57
CA LYS A 820 -6.82 42.38 -0.91
C LYS A 820 -6.57 42.54 0.59
N VAL A 821 -7.50 42.04 1.41
CA VAL A 821 -7.40 42.10 2.87
C VAL A 821 -7.59 40.72 3.40
N CYS A 822 -6.60 40.21 4.13
CA CYS A 822 -6.66 38.91 4.82
C CYS A 822 -6.46 39.09 6.32
N ALA A 823 -7.00 38.16 7.09
CA ALA A 823 -6.86 38.09 8.53
C ALA A 823 -6.24 36.75 8.94
N TYR A 824 -5.14 36.84 9.66
CA TYR A 824 -4.44 35.69 10.25
C TYR A 824 -4.62 35.75 11.75
N TYR A 825 -5.10 34.67 12.40
CA TYR A 825 -5.43 34.67 13.82
C TYR A 825 -5.03 33.37 14.52
N TRP A 826 -4.80 33.45 15.83
CA TRP A 826 -4.35 32.33 16.69
C TRP A 826 -4.79 32.55 18.16
N ASN A 827 -4.63 31.50 18.98
CA ASN A 827 -4.94 31.49 20.40
C ASN A 827 -3.72 31.65 21.32
N ASP A 828 -3.90 31.60 22.66
CA ASP A 828 -2.82 31.77 23.63
C ASP A 828 -1.75 30.66 23.60
N ASP A 829 -2.11 29.46 23.17
CA ASP A 829 -1.19 28.33 23.04
C ASP A 829 -0.35 28.40 21.77
N ASN A 830 -0.37 29.53 21.09
CA ASN A 830 0.25 29.76 19.79
C ASN A 830 -0.19 28.77 18.72
N THR A 831 -1.34 28.12 18.93
CA THR A 831 -1.97 27.26 17.94
C THR A 831 -2.48 28.13 16.80
N LYS A 832 -1.89 27.95 15.62
CA LYS A 832 -2.25 28.70 14.42
C LYS A 832 -3.60 28.20 13.90
N MET A 833 -4.66 28.98 14.16
CA MET A 833 -6.01 28.67 13.73
C MET A 833 -6.22 28.92 12.23
N THR A 834 -5.30 29.67 11.59
CA THR A 834 -5.29 29.91 10.15
C THR A 834 -3.87 29.74 9.59
N LYS A 835 -3.79 29.43 8.30
CA LYS A 835 -2.52 29.32 7.56
C LYS A 835 -2.17 30.68 6.96
N TRP A 836 -0.92 31.12 7.06
CA TRP A 836 -0.49 32.40 6.47
C TRP A 836 -0.76 32.44 4.96
N PRO A 837 -1.29 33.56 4.40
CA PRO A 837 -1.55 34.87 5.00
C PRO A 837 -2.90 35.00 5.74
N GLY A 838 -3.56 33.93 6.06
CA GLY A 838 -4.88 33.93 6.72
C GLY A 838 -6.04 33.84 5.74
N VAL A 839 -7.24 34.07 6.23
CA VAL A 839 -8.48 34.00 5.47
C VAL A 839 -8.77 35.37 4.83
N GLU A 840 -9.22 35.38 3.58
CA GLU A 840 -9.64 36.63 2.90
C GLU A 840 -10.90 37.20 3.56
N MET A 841 -10.87 38.48 3.88
CA MET A 841 -11.98 39.16 4.54
C MET A 841 -13.04 39.61 3.52
N GLU A 842 -14.29 39.44 3.90
CA GLU A 842 -15.44 39.93 3.14
C GLU A 842 -15.55 41.45 3.20
N LYS A 843 -15.70 42.12 2.07
CA LYS A 843 -15.95 43.55 2.03
C LYS A 843 -17.41 43.85 2.36
N VAL A 844 -17.67 44.70 3.37
CA VAL A 844 -19.02 45.01 3.83
C VAL A 844 -19.51 46.34 3.27
N ASP A 845 -18.79 47.42 3.52
CA ASP A 845 -19.14 48.77 3.07
C ASP A 845 -17.90 49.67 2.95
N GLY A 846 -17.81 50.48 1.90
CA GLY A 846 -16.71 51.44 1.71
C GLY A 846 -15.35 50.76 1.83
N ASP A 847 -14.58 51.12 2.84
CA ASP A 847 -13.27 50.55 3.17
C ASP A 847 -13.31 49.55 4.36
N VAL A 848 -14.50 49.05 4.73
CA VAL A 848 -14.69 48.13 5.85
C VAL A 848 -14.80 46.70 5.35
N TYR A 849 -14.08 45.82 6.00
CA TYR A 849 -14.04 44.38 5.78
C TYR A 849 -14.39 43.63 7.06
N ARG A 850 -14.98 42.42 6.96
CA ARG A 850 -15.33 41.58 8.11
C ARG A 850 -14.83 40.17 7.93
N ILE A 851 -14.66 39.48 9.04
CA ILE A 851 -14.37 38.05 9.07
C ILE A 851 -15.02 37.43 10.29
N GLU A 852 -15.57 36.25 10.15
CA GLU A 852 -16.01 35.39 11.23
C GLU A 852 -14.79 34.74 11.89
N ILE A 853 -14.69 34.78 13.21
CA ILE A 853 -13.57 34.26 13.97
C ILE A 853 -14.08 33.30 15.04
N PRO A 854 -13.36 32.14 15.30
CA PRO A 854 -13.69 31.26 16.41
C PRO A 854 -13.63 31.97 17.79
N ASP A 855 -14.46 31.50 18.72
CA ASP A 855 -14.59 32.09 20.07
C ASP A 855 -13.29 32.08 20.90
N ASP A 856 -12.37 31.16 20.60
CA ASP A 856 -11.10 30.98 21.30
C ASP A 856 -9.90 31.68 20.63
N ALA A 857 -10.11 32.41 19.53
CA ALA A 857 -9.08 33.26 18.94
C ALA A 857 -8.74 34.42 19.87
N LYS A 858 -7.47 34.70 20.08
CA LYS A 858 -6.93 35.72 21.00
C LYS A 858 -6.19 36.84 20.29
N TYR A 859 -5.57 36.54 19.16
CA TYR A 859 -4.74 37.49 18.43
C TYR A 859 -5.06 37.46 16.94
N ILE A 860 -4.83 38.58 16.26
CA ILE A 860 -5.10 38.75 14.83
C ILE A 860 -4.04 39.64 14.17
N ILE A 861 -3.69 39.36 12.92
CA ILE A 861 -2.94 40.20 12.00
C ILE A 861 -3.80 40.46 10.76
N PHE A 862 -4.01 41.72 10.40
CA PHE A 862 -4.57 42.06 9.09
C PHE A 862 -3.42 42.33 8.10
N ASN A 863 -3.51 41.81 6.88
CA ASN A 863 -2.46 41.92 5.88
C ASN A 863 -3.01 42.01 4.45
N ASN A 864 -2.14 42.42 3.51
CA ASN A 864 -2.49 42.58 2.10
C ASN A 864 -1.92 41.48 1.19
N THR A 865 -1.38 40.41 1.78
CA THR A 865 -0.74 39.26 1.10
C THR A 865 0.57 39.55 0.36
N VAL A 866 0.99 40.83 0.24
CA VAL A 866 2.17 41.27 -0.55
C VAL A 866 3.16 42.12 0.25
N GLY A 867 3.15 42.03 1.58
CA GLY A 867 4.16 42.60 2.47
C GLY A 867 3.69 43.67 3.45
N ASP A 868 2.51 44.28 3.30
CA ASP A 868 1.97 45.19 4.30
C ASP A 868 1.09 44.42 5.28
N GLN A 869 1.35 44.58 6.55
CA GLN A 869 0.57 43.96 7.63
C GLN A 869 0.49 44.85 8.88
N SER A 870 -0.53 44.60 9.71
CA SER A 870 -0.58 45.13 11.05
C SER A 870 0.46 44.46 11.96
N LYS A 871 0.67 45.02 13.15
CA LYS A 871 1.32 44.28 14.24
C LYS A 871 0.37 43.17 14.73
N ASP A 872 0.88 42.32 15.59
CA ASP A 872 0.07 41.38 16.37
C ASP A 872 -0.91 42.17 17.21
N ILE A 873 -2.20 41.95 17.05
CA ILE A 873 -3.26 42.73 17.71
C ILE A 873 -4.02 41.77 18.62
N PRO A 874 -4.05 41.99 19.94
CA PRO A 874 -4.98 41.28 20.80
C PRO A 874 -6.42 41.59 20.40
N LEU A 875 -7.26 40.57 20.34
CA LEU A 875 -8.68 40.71 20.09
C LEU A 875 -9.38 41.29 21.34
N GLU A 876 -10.12 42.36 21.15
CA GLU A 876 -10.87 43.02 22.26
C GLU A 876 -12.34 42.62 22.34
N GLY A 877 -12.70 41.55 21.63
CA GLY A 877 -14.06 41.04 21.54
C GLY A 877 -14.64 41.13 20.12
N LEU A 878 -15.82 40.56 19.95
CA LEU A 878 -16.52 40.44 18.69
C LEU A 878 -17.41 41.68 18.43
N ASN A 879 -17.81 41.83 17.16
CA ASN A 879 -18.56 42.97 16.66
C ASN A 879 -17.83 44.32 16.86
N LYS A 880 -16.52 44.31 16.90
CA LYS A 880 -15.64 45.48 16.94
C LYS A 880 -14.90 45.69 15.65
N ILE A 881 -14.59 46.96 15.34
CA ILE A 881 -13.80 47.37 14.20
C ILE A 881 -12.44 47.90 14.60
N PHE A 882 -11.40 47.41 13.96
CA PHE A 882 -10.05 47.92 14.08
C PHE A 882 -9.73 48.94 12.98
N ASP A 883 -9.39 50.16 13.32
CA ASP A 883 -9.14 51.25 12.35
C ASP A 883 -7.67 51.40 11.92
N GLY A 884 -6.83 50.44 12.27
CA GLY A 884 -5.38 50.50 12.11
C GLY A 884 -4.61 51.04 13.31
N LYS A 885 -5.31 51.48 14.38
CA LYS A 885 -4.74 52.01 15.62
C LYS A 885 -5.40 51.45 16.86
N SER A 886 -6.73 51.34 16.87
CA SER A 886 -7.51 50.95 18.05
C SER A 886 -8.80 50.24 17.64
N TRP A 887 -9.34 49.48 18.57
CA TRP A 887 -10.66 48.87 18.47
C TRP A 887 -11.78 49.86 18.88
N SER A 888 -12.91 49.74 18.25
CA SER A 888 -14.17 50.45 18.62
C SER A 888 -15.38 49.63 18.24
N GLU A 889 -16.54 49.92 18.83
CA GLU A 889 -17.77 49.22 18.46
C GLU A 889 -18.14 49.49 16.99
N TYR A 890 -18.46 48.41 16.28
CA TYR A 890 -18.99 48.49 14.90
C TYR A 890 -20.53 48.58 14.99
N LYS A 891 -21.09 49.67 14.45
CA LYS A 891 -22.54 49.93 14.49
C LYS A 891 -23.13 49.88 13.09
#